data_2b215ecf14bd85d317d78161fd76b7f5
#
_entry.id   2b215ecf14bd85d317d78161fd76b7f5
#
_cell.length_a   1.000
_cell.length_b   1.000
_cell.length_c   1.000
_cell.angle_alpha   90.00
_cell.angle_beta   90.00
_cell.angle_gamma   90.00
#
_symmetry.space_group_name_H-M   'P 1'
#
loop_
_entity.id
_entity.type
_entity.pdbx_description
1 polymer ?
#
loop_
_entity_poly.entity_id
_entity_poly.type
_entity_poly.pdbx_seq_one_letter_code
_entity_poly.pdbx_strand_id
1 'polypeptide(L)'
;MGDTVLHSWEVLAKILASEEATGIVCDVGMPVVHKNTIYNCRVIIHNRKVLLIRPKMWLANDGNYRELRYFTPWSKHRQWEEHFLPRIIQAVTGQIKVPFGDAVISTADTCIGVELCEELFTPASPHILMGLDGVEIFTNSSGSHHELRKLYTRVELIKEATLKLGGVYLYANQQGCDGDRLYYDGCAMIAVNGRIVAQGTQFSLNDVEVVSATIDVEDIRSHRAKSSRSMQATQSEPYHRIEVPFALSGGKFEQVREEDMVGFLATKTLDVRYHRPEEEIALGPACWLWDYLRRSRTQGYFVPLSGGIDSCATAVIVYSMCRLVAEAARKADKQVIADARRMVGEPEDSGYIPSDPKEFCGRIFHTCYTGTENSSAETRLRAKDLSEAIGSYHIDLNMDTVVTAVRNLFAFVTGVKPQFRSQGGSNAENLALQNIQARLRMVLAYLFAQLLPWVRGRAGGLLVLGSANVDESLRGYLTKYDCSSADINPIGGISKTDLKKFIAYSREAFDLPILANFLDAVPTAELEPITENYVQSDEADMGMTYDELSVFGRLRKVEKCGPYSTFTKLIHEWGSFLSPIQIAEKVKLFFFEHARNRHKMTTLTPAYHAESYSPDDNRFDLRPFLYPSRFPWQFKKIDEVAAVLPDRSYLSTSDKAKTD
;
A
#
# COMPACT_ATOMS: atom_id res chain seq x y z
N MET A 1 -8.46 -18.10 15.79
CA MET A 1 -7.88 -17.35 16.95
C MET A 1 -7.27 -18.28 17.99
N GLY A 2 -7.91 -19.38 18.41
CA GLY A 2 -7.35 -20.30 19.44
C GLY A 2 -5.96 -20.81 19.10
N ASP A 3 -5.77 -21.35 17.91
CA ASP A 3 -4.46 -21.85 17.46
C ASP A 3 -3.41 -20.76 17.35
N THR A 4 -3.80 -19.55 16.92
CA THR A 4 -2.89 -18.40 16.86
C THR A 4 -2.40 -17.99 18.24
N VAL A 5 -3.28 -17.96 19.24
CA VAL A 5 -2.91 -17.66 20.63
C VAL A 5 -1.96 -18.73 21.18
N LEU A 6 -2.28 -20.02 20.98
CA LEU A 6 -1.42 -21.11 21.42
C LEU A 6 -0.03 -21.05 20.78
N HIS A 7 0.03 -20.91 19.46
CA HIS A 7 1.28 -20.81 18.72
C HIS A 7 2.12 -19.62 19.17
N SER A 8 1.49 -18.46 19.43
CA SER A 8 2.20 -17.29 19.93
C SER A 8 2.88 -17.55 21.27
N TRP A 9 2.22 -18.27 22.20
CA TRP A 9 2.82 -18.69 23.46
C TRP A 9 3.98 -19.68 23.28
N GLU A 10 3.88 -20.61 22.31
CA GLU A 10 4.96 -21.53 21.99
C GLU A 10 6.19 -20.83 21.41
N VAL A 11 5.98 -19.84 20.53
CA VAL A 11 7.06 -19.00 19.99
C VAL A 11 7.70 -18.16 21.10
N LEU A 12 6.88 -17.52 21.96
CA LEU A 12 7.40 -16.76 23.09
C LEU A 12 8.22 -17.64 24.04
N ALA A 13 7.81 -18.90 24.29
CA ALA A 13 8.57 -19.83 25.12
C ALA A 13 9.97 -20.11 24.51
N LYS A 14 10.07 -20.22 23.19
CA LYS A 14 11.35 -20.38 22.49
C LYS A 14 12.24 -19.15 22.63
N ILE A 15 11.66 -17.95 22.49
CA ILE A 15 12.39 -16.69 22.69
C ILE A 15 12.91 -16.59 24.13
N LEU A 16 12.06 -16.87 25.11
CA LEU A 16 12.44 -16.85 26.54
C LEU A 16 13.54 -17.87 26.90
N ALA A 17 13.60 -18.98 26.18
CA ALA A 17 14.60 -20.01 26.39
C ALA A 17 15.92 -19.73 25.63
N SER A 18 15.91 -18.84 24.64
CA SER A 18 17.08 -18.50 23.82
C SER A 18 18.13 -17.73 24.63
N GLU A 19 19.40 -18.03 24.34
CA GLU A 19 20.54 -17.28 24.92
C GLU A 19 20.69 -15.90 24.27
N GLU A 20 20.30 -15.74 22.99
CA GLU A 20 20.34 -14.46 22.27
C GLU A 20 19.39 -13.40 22.88
N ALA A 21 18.35 -13.83 23.60
CA ALA A 21 17.43 -12.93 24.30
C ALA A 21 17.88 -12.61 25.76
N THR A 22 19.10 -13.04 26.15
CA THR A 22 19.64 -12.77 27.47
C THR A 22 20.39 -11.44 27.49
N GLY A 23 20.23 -10.64 28.56
CA GLY A 23 20.87 -9.34 28.73
C GLY A 23 20.21 -8.18 27.94
N ILE A 24 19.11 -8.43 27.26
CA ILE A 24 18.35 -7.43 26.52
C ILE A 24 16.87 -7.41 26.95
N VAL A 25 16.24 -6.26 26.90
CA VAL A 25 14.78 -6.13 27.03
C VAL A 25 14.16 -6.35 25.66
N CYS A 26 13.30 -7.36 25.55
CA CYS A 26 12.57 -7.62 24.32
C CYS A 26 11.10 -7.20 24.48
N ASP A 27 10.59 -6.53 23.47
CA ASP A 27 9.18 -6.12 23.34
C ASP A 27 8.54 -6.90 22.18
N VAL A 28 7.65 -7.85 22.49
CA VAL A 28 7.08 -8.82 21.54
C VAL A 28 5.57 -8.65 21.42
N GLY A 29 5.05 -8.53 20.19
CA GLY A 29 3.62 -8.43 19.94
C GLY A 29 2.94 -9.79 19.80
N MET A 30 1.81 -10.00 20.52
CA MET A 30 1.02 -11.22 20.37
C MET A 30 -0.42 -11.06 20.91
N PRO A 31 -1.37 -11.89 20.43
CA PRO A 31 -2.69 -11.99 21.04
C PRO A 31 -2.61 -12.68 22.42
N VAL A 32 -3.28 -12.12 23.42
CA VAL A 32 -3.38 -12.71 24.76
C VAL A 32 -4.85 -12.80 25.19
N VAL A 33 -5.22 -13.96 25.72
CA VAL A 33 -6.54 -14.17 26.34
C VAL A 33 -6.43 -13.89 27.83
N HIS A 34 -7.09 -12.83 28.30
CA HIS A 34 -7.18 -12.49 29.71
C HIS A 34 -8.66 -12.49 30.14
N LYS A 35 -9.01 -13.28 31.16
CA LYS A 35 -10.41 -13.44 31.62
C LYS A 35 -11.41 -13.69 30.48
N ASN A 36 -11.08 -14.63 29.60
CA ASN A 36 -11.85 -15.01 28.40
C ASN A 36 -12.03 -13.91 27.33
N THR A 37 -11.32 -12.79 27.44
CA THR A 37 -11.31 -11.73 26.43
C THR A 37 -9.97 -11.71 25.71
N ILE A 38 -9.99 -11.52 24.38
CA ILE A 38 -8.80 -11.50 23.55
C ILE A 38 -8.34 -10.05 23.37
N TYR A 39 -7.09 -9.81 23.67
CA TYR A 39 -6.43 -8.51 23.53
C TYR A 39 -5.25 -8.59 22.57
N ASN A 40 -5.01 -7.53 21.80
CA ASN A 40 -3.75 -7.32 21.09
C ASN A 40 -2.75 -6.74 22.09
N CYS A 41 -1.67 -7.46 22.39
CA CYS A 41 -0.77 -7.13 23.50
C CYS A 41 0.69 -7.00 23.06
N ARG A 42 1.42 -6.23 23.85
CA ARG A 42 2.89 -6.27 23.92
C ARG A 42 3.28 -7.04 25.18
N VAL A 43 4.19 -8.00 25.01
CA VAL A 43 4.76 -8.77 26.11
C VAL A 43 6.22 -8.37 26.26
N ILE A 44 6.54 -7.75 27.38
CA ILE A 44 7.88 -7.25 27.67
C ILE A 44 8.62 -8.28 28.49
N ILE A 45 9.76 -8.72 28.00
CA ILE A 45 10.56 -9.77 28.63
C ILE A 45 12.01 -9.32 28.86
N HIS A 46 12.62 -9.86 29.89
CA HIS A 46 14.04 -9.70 30.19
C HIS A 46 14.56 -10.94 30.93
N ASN A 47 15.72 -11.46 30.55
CA ASN A 47 16.40 -12.57 31.23
C ASN A 47 15.48 -13.72 31.63
N ARG A 48 14.73 -14.27 30.66
CA ARG A 48 13.78 -15.38 30.85
C ARG A 48 12.60 -15.06 31.79
N LYS A 49 12.28 -13.78 32.01
CA LYS A 49 11.11 -13.35 32.78
C LYS A 49 10.19 -12.49 31.94
N VAL A 50 8.90 -12.66 32.13
CA VAL A 50 7.87 -11.73 31.64
C VAL A 50 7.72 -10.62 32.65
N LEU A 51 7.93 -9.38 32.26
CA LEU A 51 7.84 -8.19 33.14
C LEU A 51 6.43 -7.62 33.14
N LEU A 52 5.86 -7.44 31.95
CA LEU A 52 4.55 -6.81 31.75
C LEU A 52 3.89 -7.37 30.49
N ILE A 53 2.59 -7.58 30.53
CA ILE A 53 1.74 -7.75 29.35
C ILE A 53 0.89 -6.49 29.22
N ARG A 54 1.17 -5.67 28.21
CA ARG A 54 0.46 -4.42 27.98
C ARG A 54 -0.54 -4.57 26.82
N PRO A 55 -1.86 -4.58 27.11
CA PRO A 55 -2.89 -4.65 26.07
C PRO A 55 -3.08 -3.29 25.39
N LYS A 56 -3.41 -3.32 24.09
CA LYS A 56 -3.69 -2.15 23.26
C LYS A 56 -4.96 -1.45 23.74
N MET A 57 -4.92 -0.12 23.85
CA MET A 57 -6.02 0.72 24.34
C MET A 57 -6.84 1.29 23.18
N TRP A 58 -6.19 1.67 22.07
CA TRP A 58 -6.84 2.25 20.90
C TRP A 58 -6.64 1.34 19.68
N LEU A 59 -7.72 0.64 19.29
CA LEU A 59 -7.68 -0.30 18.17
C LEU A 59 -7.86 0.43 16.84
N ALA A 60 -7.07 0.04 15.83
CA ALA A 60 -7.24 0.51 14.47
C ALA A 60 -8.49 -0.14 13.85
N ASN A 61 -9.49 0.66 13.52
CA ASN A 61 -10.75 0.18 12.97
C ASN A 61 -11.29 1.07 11.84
N ASP A 62 -10.50 1.99 11.34
CA ASP A 62 -10.80 2.84 10.18
C ASP A 62 -10.04 2.36 8.93
N GLY A 63 -10.49 2.80 7.77
CA GLY A 63 -9.88 2.45 6.49
C GLY A 63 -9.83 0.93 6.26
N ASN A 64 -8.65 0.38 6.14
CA ASN A 64 -8.39 -1.04 5.90
C ASN A 64 -8.36 -1.89 7.18
N TYR A 65 -8.22 -1.27 8.33
CA TYR A 65 -8.10 -1.97 9.61
C TYR A 65 -9.46 -2.39 10.17
N ARG A 66 -9.48 -3.54 10.84
CA ARG A 66 -10.70 -4.13 11.45
C ARG A 66 -10.33 -4.87 12.73
N GLU A 67 -9.52 -4.28 13.61
CA GLU A 67 -9.06 -4.93 14.83
C GLU A 67 -10.21 -5.31 15.77
N LEU A 68 -11.28 -4.51 15.84
CA LEU A 68 -12.48 -4.83 16.63
C LEU A 68 -13.16 -6.16 16.23
N ARG A 69 -12.83 -6.72 15.08
CA ARG A 69 -13.30 -8.03 14.66
C ARG A 69 -12.72 -9.18 15.50
N TYR A 70 -11.55 -8.95 16.07
CA TYR A 70 -10.76 -9.98 16.77
C TYR A 70 -10.37 -9.61 18.18
N PHE A 71 -10.25 -8.32 18.51
CA PHE A 71 -9.69 -7.82 19.74
C PHE A 71 -10.65 -6.87 20.46
N THR A 72 -10.51 -6.82 21.79
CA THR A 72 -11.16 -5.83 22.64
C THR A 72 -10.13 -4.81 23.09
N PRO A 73 -10.44 -3.49 23.12
CA PRO A 73 -9.55 -2.49 23.66
C PRO A 73 -9.49 -2.57 25.18
N TRP A 74 -8.32 -2.30 25.75
CA TRP A 74 -8.20 -2.14 27.20
C TRP A 74 -8.72 -0.76 27.61
N SER A 75 -9.74 -0.69 28.46
CA SER A 75 -10.40 0.55 28.84
C SER A 75 -10.01 1.07 30.22
N LYS A 76 -9.21 0.31 30.98
CA LYS A 76 -8.79 0.66 32.34
C LYS A 76 -7.46 1.43 32.31
N HIS A 77 -7.55 2.74 32.11
CA HIS A 77 -6.37 3.61 32.07
C HIS A 77 -5.59 3.58 33.38
N ARG A 78 -4.26 3.45 33.28
CA ARG A 78 -3.31 3.40 34.40
C ARG A 78 -3.62 2.31 35.43
N GLN A 79 -4.34 1.26 35.03
CA GLN A 79 -4.67 0.13 35.91
C GLN A 79 -4.10 -1.16 35.31
N TRP A 80 -3.77 -2.06 36.20
CA TRP A 80 -3.28 -3.38 35.89
C TRP A 80 -3.98 -4.45 36.73
N GLU A 81 -3.90 -5.68 36.29
CA GLU A 81 -4.43 -6.87 36.92
C GLU A 81 -3.40 -8.00 36.86
N GLU A 82 -3.58 -9.03 37.69
CA GLU A 82 -2.76 -10.23 37.57
C GLU A 82 -3.26 -11.13 36.42
N HIS A 83 -2.33 -11.60 35.58
CA HIS A 83 -2.57 -12.57 34.54
C HIS A 83 -1.86 -13.89 34.84
N PHE A 84 -2.59 -15.01 34.80
CA PHE A 84 -2.01 -16.34 34.93
C PHE A 84 -1.35 -16.77 33.62
N LEU A 85 -0.05 -17.02 33.68
CA LEU A 85 0.71 -17.49 32.53
C LEU A 85 0.33 -18.93 32.14
N PRO A 86 0.33 -19.30 30.86
CA PRO A 86 0.19 -20.69 30.41
C PRO A 86 1.32 -21.58 30.96
N ARG A 87 1.02 -22.88 31.15
CA ARG A 87 1.99 -23.84 31.73
C ARG A 87 3.31 -23.89 30.96
N ILE A 88 3.30 -23.75 29.65
CA ILE A 88 4.51 -23.71 28.82
C ILE A 88 5.42 -22.55 29.22
N ILE A 89 4.88 -21.38 29.53
CA ILE A 89 5.66 -20.20 29.98
C ILE A 89 6.08 -20.35 31.43
N GLN A 90 5.20 -20.87 32.30
CA GLN A 90 5.56 -21.16 33.71
C GLN A 90 6.76 -22.10 33.79
N ALA A 91 6.83 -23.11 32.94
CA ALA A 91 7.95 -24.07 32.90
C ALA A 91 9.30 -23.40 32.53
N VAL A 92 9.29 -22.40 31.67
CA VAL A 92 10.51 -21.68 31.25
C VAL A 92 10.90 -20.58 32.25
N THR A 93 9.90 -19.84 32.77
CA THR A 93 10.14 -18.62 33.57
C THR A 93 10.14 -18.88 35.08
N GLY A 94 9.46 -19.93 35.53
CA GLY A 94 9.13 -20.15 36.94
C GLY A 94 8.09 -19.18 37.50
N GLN A 95 7.48 -18.33 36.66
CA GLN A 95 6.47 -17.35 37.11
C GLN A 95 5.06 -17.96 36.90
N ILE A 96 4.18 -17.78 37.88
CA ILE A 96 2.79 -18.25 37.80
C ILE A 96 1.89 -17.11 37.29
N LYS A 97 2.15 -15.89 37.77
CA LYS A 97 1.39 -14.69 37.43
C LYS A 97 2.33 -13.55 37.02
N VAL A 98 1.83 -12.65 36.21
CA VAL A 98 2.52 -11.42 35.78
C VAL A 98 1.53 -10.26 35.69
N PRO A 99 2.00 -9.00 35.74
CA PRO A 99 1.17 -7.82 35.54
C PRO A 99 0.59 -7.80 34.11
N PHE A 100 -0.69 -7.45 34.01
CA PHE A 100 -1.42 -7.27 32.75
C PHE A 100 -2.20 -5.95 32.81
N GLY A 101 -1.93 -5.00 31.93
CA GLY A 101 -2.66 -3.73 31.89
C GLY A 101 -1.82 -2.55 31.46
N ASP A 102 -2.31 -1.34 31.76
CA ASP A 102 -1.68 -0.08 31.42
C ASP A 102 -0.74 0.35 32.55
N ALA A 103 0.53 -0.02 32.43
CA ALA A 103 1.60 0.22 33.39
C ALA A 103 2.91 0.51 32.65
N VAL A 104 3.93 0.98 33.38
CA VAL A 104 5.27 1.28 32.85
C VAL A 104 6.32 0.48 33.59
N ILE A 105 7.50 0.29 32.99
CA ILE A 105 8.60 -0.48 33.61
C ILE A 105 9.63 0.51 34.11
N SER A 106 9.96 0.43 35.40
CA SER A 106 11.01 1.21 36.04
C SER A 106 12.26 0.35 36.24
N THR A 107 13.32 0.66 35.54
CA THR A 107 14.64 0.06 35.73
C THR A 107 15.42 0.81 36.78
N ALA A 108 16.64 0.38 37.10
CA ALA A 108 17.48 1.07 38.09
C ALA A 108 17.92 2.48 37.64
N ASP A 109 17.89 2.76 36.32
CA ASP A 109 18.45 3.96 35.72
C ASP A 109 17.50 4.74 34.78
N THR A 110 16.38 4.13 34.34
CA THR A 110 15.43 4.77 33.43
C THR A 110 14.03 4.18 33.57
N CYS A 111 13.09 4.66 32.74
CA CYS A 111 11.73 4.16 32.68
C CYS A 111 11.28 3.93 31.23
N ILE A 112 10.66 2.78 30.95
CA ILE A 112 10.18 2.34 29.65
C ILE A 112 8.64 2.35 29.62
N GLY A 113 8.07 2.99 28.60
CA GLY A 113 6.65 2.94 28.26
C GLY A 113 6.43 2.27 26.92
N VAL A 114 5.27 1.67 26.76
CA VAL A 114 4.95 0.88 25.56
C VAL A 114 3.69 1.43 24.90
N GLU A 115 3.75 1.67 23.63
CA GLU A 115 2.62 1.96 22.75
C GLU A 115 2.48 0.91 21.66
N LEU A 116 1.35 0.91 20.98
CA LEU A 116 1.04 -0.07 19.95
C LEU A 116 0.33 0.57 18.77
N CYS A 117 1.05 0.75 17.65
CA CYS A 117 0.55 1.15 16.33
C CYS A 117 -0.36 2.39 16.40
N GLU A 118 -1.69 2.18 16.34
CA GLU A 118 -2.74 3.23 16.32
C GLU A 118 -2.62 4.22 17.47
N GLU A 119 -2.04 3.82 18.59
CA GLU A 119 -1.89 4.68 19.76
C GLU A 119 -1.01 5.90 19.50
N LEU A 120 -0.09 5.82 18.52
CA LEU A 120 0.69 6.98 18.05
C LEU A 120 -0.17 7.98 17.25
N PHE A 121 -1.22 7.52 16.58
CA PHE A 121 -2.05 8.32 15.68
C PHE A 121 -3.25 8.98 16.37
N THR A 122 -3.48 8.66 17.64
CA THR A 122 -4.60 9.23 18.40
C THR A 122 -4.26 10.60 18.98
N PRO A 123 -5.23 11.53 19.11
CA PRO A 123 -4.98 12.86 19.70
C PRO A 123 -4.43 12.84 21.11
N ALA A 124 -4.82 11.85 21.93
CA ALA A 124 -4.36 11.63 23.29
C ALA A 124 -3.48 10.38 23.33
N SER A 125 -2.38 10.39 22.60
CA SER A 125 -1.43 9.27 22.57
C SER A 125 -0.87 8.97 23.95
N PRO A 126 -0.76 7.68 24.36
CA PRO A 126 -0.30 7.31 25.69
C PRO A 126 1.08 7.88 26.06
N HIS A 127 2.00 8.03 25.09
CA HIS A 127 3.32 8.63 25.36
C HIS A 127 3.24 10.02 26.02
N ILE A 128 2.19 10.79 25.76
CA ILE A 128 2.02 12.14 26.36
C ILE A 128 1.96 12.02 27.88
N LEU A 129 1.06 11.20 28.38
CA LEU A 129 0.86 11.02 29.83
C LEU A 129 1.99 10.22 30.47
N MET A 130 2.49 9.18 29.80
CA MET A 130 3.67 8.44 30.25
C MET A 130 4.92 9.34 30.34
N GLY A 131 5.13 10.21 29.35
CA GLY A 131 6.27 11.13 29.34
C GLY A 131 6.17 12.22 30.40
N LEU A 132 4.96 12.70 30.73
CA LEU A 132 4.74 13.61 31.87
C LEU A 132 5.02 12.91 33.20
N ASP A 133 4.71 11.62 33.35
CA ASP A 133 5.04 10.81 34.51
C ASP A 133 6.52 10.33 34.56
N GLY A 134 7.36 10.75 33.62
CA GLY A 134 8.80 10.51 33.69
C GLY A 134 9.32 9.35 32.85
N VAL A 135 8.49 8.69 32.05
CA VAL A 135 8.96 7.68 31.08
C VAL A 135 9.90 8.32 30.06
N GLU A 136 11.10 7.74 29.88
CA GLU A 136 12.15 8.28 29.01
C GLU A 136 12.27 7.54 27.69
N ILE A 137 11.90 6.26 27.65
CA ILE A 137 12.00 5.38 26.47
C ILE A 137 10.61 4.87 26.12
N PHE A 138 10.19 5.13 24.88
CA PHE A 138 8.91 4.65 24.33
C PHE A 138 9.18 3.63 23.24
N THR A 139 8.52 2.48 23.29
CA THR A 139 8.52 1.50 22.21
C THR A 139 7.17 1.50 21.51
N ASN A 140 7.18 1.41 20.18
CA ASN A 140 5.96 1.25 19.39
C ASN A 140 6.23 0.25 18.26
N SER A 141 5.42 -0.81 18.23
CA SER A 141 5.40 -1.74 17.12
C SER A 141 4.12 -1.58 16.31
N SER A 142 4.29 -1.38 15.03
CA SER A 142 3.23 -1.02 14.10
C SER A 142 3.06 -2.04 12.98
N GLY A 143 1.82 -2.13 12.48
CA GLY A 143 1.47 -2.67 11.18
C GLY A 143 0.90 -1.54 10.31
N SER A 144 1.70 -0.50 10.08
CA SER A 144 1.33 0.63 9.22
C SER A 144 1.68 0.31 7.78
N HIS A 145 0.64 0.08 6.95
CA HIS A 145 0.85 -0.23 5.52
C HIS A 145 1.25 1.01 4.73
N HIS A 146 1.88 0.77 3.59
CA HIS A 146 2.27 1.80 2.65
C HIS A 146 1.06 2.49 2.02
N GLU A 147 1.16 3.79 1.89
CA GLU A 147 0.42 4.67 1.00
C GLU A 147 1.40 5.71 0.47
N LEU A 148 1.20 6.20 -0.74
CA LEU A 148 2.06 7.23 -1.33
C LEU A 148 2.13 8.45 -0.41
N ARG A 149 3.34 8.94 -0.15
CA ARG A 149 3.61 10.13 0.69
C ARG A 149 3.35 9.95 2.20
N LYS A 150 2.92 8.77 2.66
CA LYS A 150 2.54 8.54 4.07
C LYS A 150 3.72 8.57 5.04
N LEU A 151 4.93 8.28 4.56
CA LEU A 151 6.13 8.32 5.41
C LEU A 151 6.32 9.71 6.06
N TYR A 152 5.98 10.80 5.39
CA TYR A 152 6.03 12.15 5.98
C TYR A 152 5.21 12.24 7.27
N THR A 153 3.96 11.82 7.23
CA THR A 153 3.07 11.82 8.40
C THR A 153 3.63 10.96 9.53
N ARG A 154 4.13 9.76 9.20
CA ARG A 154 4.72 8.86 10.19
C ARG A 154 5.93 9.47 10.88
N VAL A 155 6.83 10.07 10.12
CA VAL A 155 8.04 10.72 10.65
C VAL A 155 7.67 11.92 11.53
N GLU A 156 6.73 12.74 11.11
CA GLU A 156 6.28 13.90 11.88
C GLU A 156 5.69 13.49 13.23
N LEU A 157 4.83 12.48 13.27
CA LEU A 157 4.26 11.95 14.51
C LEU A 157 5.34 11.41 15.46
N ILE A 158 6.31 10.64 14.94
CA ILE A 158 7.42 10.11 15.74
C ILE A 158 8.30 11.24 16.29
N LYS A 159 8.59 12.25 15.49
CA LYS A 159 9.34 13.44 15.94
C LYS A 159 8.56 14.23 16.99
N GLU A 160 7.28 14.45 16.76
CA GLU A 160 6.42 15.20 17.68
C GLU A 160 6.26 14.49 19.04
N ALA A 161 6.19 13.17 19.06
CA ALA A 161 6.10 12.36 20.27
C ALA A 161 7.22 12.67 21.27
N THR A 162 8.40 13.04 20.80
CA THR A 162 9.55 13.34 21.67
C THR A 162 9.99 14.80 21.68
N LEU A 163 9.53 15.63 20.73
CA LEU A 163 9.98 17.02 20.60
C LEU A 163 9.64 17.89 21.80
N LYS A 164 8.42 17.81 22.29
CA LYS A 164 7.95 18.63 23.43
C LYS A 164 8.25 17.97 24.77
N LEU A 165 8.04 16.65 24.85
CA LEU A 165 8.18 15.88 26.08
C LEU A 165 9.64 15.56 26.43
N GLY A 166 10.49 15.41 25.44
CA GLY A 166 11.79 14.78 25.55
C GLY A 166 11.65 13.26 25.72
N GLY A 167 12.52 12.48 25.09
CA GLY A 167 12.51 11.03 25.18
C GLY A 167 13.14 10.36 23.96
N VAL A 168 13.28 9.04 24.05
CA VAL A 168 13.60 8.16 22.94
C VAL A 168 12.32 7.50 22.47
N TYR A 169 12.10 7.47 21.15
CA TYR A 169 11.00 6.73 20.53
C TYR A 169 11.55 5.65 19.60
N LEU A 170 11.31 4.40 19.94
CA LEU A 170 11.71 3.22 19.17
C LEU A 170 10.51 2.76 18.37
N TYR A 171 10.52 3.04 17.08
CA TYR A 171 9.45 2.66 16.17
C TYR A 171 9.87 1.49 15.30
N ALA A 172 9.16 0.37 15.42
CA ALA A 172 9.31 -0.80 14.55
C ALA A 172 8.04 -0.99 13.72
N ASN A 173 8.17 -1.19 12.43
CA ASN A 173 7.04 -1.43 11.53
C ASN A 173 7.14 -2.79 10.86
N GLN A 174 6.00 -3.40 10.61
CA GLN A 174 5.92 -4.63 9.83
C GLN A 174 6.47 -4.41 8.41
N GLN A 175 7.03 -5.46 7.82
CA GLN A 175 7.53 -5.47 6.45
C GLN A 175 6.94 -6.66 5.70
N GLY A 176 6.65 -6.45 4.38
CA GLY A 176 6.09 -7.47 3.51
C GLY A 176 4.60 -7.31 3.23
N CYS A 177 4.06 -8.18 2.40
CA CYS A 177 2.68 -8.14 1.97
C CYS A 177 1.76 -8.97 2.89
N ASP A 178 0.51 -8.54 3.06
CA ASP A 178 -0.50 -9.27 3.82
C ASP A 178 -1.07 -10.49 3.07
N GLY A 179 -0.76 -10.61 1.77
CA GLY A 179 -1.29 -11.64 0.87
C GLY A 179 -2.60 -11.26 0.21
N ASP A 180 -3.03 -10.02 0.36
CA ASP A 180 -4.13 -9.39 -0.38
C ASP A 180 -3.61 -8.09 -1.03
N ARG A 181 -3.96 -6.93 -0.57
CA ARG A 181 -3.67 -5.62 -1.20
C ARG A 181 -2.67 -4.76 -0.44
N LEU A 182 -2.46 -5.02 0.85
CA LEU A 182 -1.59 -4.19 1.68
C LEU A 182 -0.13 -4.65 1.59
N TYR A 183 0.74 -3.66 1.48
CA TYR A 183 2.17 -3.84 1.65
C TYR A 183 2.63 -3.00 2.85
N TYR A 184 3.36 -3.62 3.76
CA TYR A 184 3.98 -2.97 4.90
C TYR A 184 5.42 -2.64 4.52
N ASP A 185 5.75 -1.37 4.57
CA ASP A 185 6.97 -0.81 3.97
C ASP A 185 8.17 -0.75 4.93
N GLY A 186 8.10 -1.37 6.10
CA GLY A 186 9.18 -1.35 7.08
C GLY A 186 9.50 0.06 7.55
N CYS A 187 10.73 0.51 7.36
CA CYS A 187 11.23 1.82 7.76
C CYS A 187 11.15 2.03 9.28
N ALA A 188 11.78 1.11 10.03
CA ALA A 188 11.98 1.26 11.47
C ALA A 188 12.78 2.54 11.77
N MET A 189 12.50 3.22 12.89
CA MET A 189 13.14 4.49 13.21
C MET A 189 13.43 4.59 14.72
N ILE A 190 14.51 5.30 15.04
CA ILE A 190 14.82 5.72 16.40
C ILE A 190 14.89 7.25 16.41
N ALA A 191 14.08 7.85 17.26
CA ALA A 191 14.05 9.31 17.45
C ALA A 191 14.44 9.69 18.87
N VAL A 192 15.15 10.81 19.03
CA VAL A 192 15.55 11.38 20.32
C VAL A 192 15.22 12.87 20.31
N ASN A 193 14.43 13.34 21.26
CA ASN A 193 14.11 14.76 21.45
C ASN A 193 13.65 15.45 20.15
N GLY A 194 12.85 14.77 19.31
CA GLY A 194 12.34 15.30 18.04
C GLY A 194 13.27 15.15 16.84
N ARG A 195 14.39 14.44 16.98
CA ARG A 195 15.36 14.22 15.89
C ARG A 195 15.53 12.73 15.61
N ILE A 196 15.61 12.37 14.34
CA ILE A 196 15.88 10.98 13.94
C ILE A 196 17.37 10.70 14.05
N VAL A 197 17.72 9.60 14.70
CA VAL A 197 19.11 9.14 14.88
C VAL A 197 19.38 7.83 14.12
N ALA A 198 18.35 7.06 13.81
CA ALA A 198 18.47 5.88 12.95
C ALA A 198 17.19 5.68 12.13
N GLN A 199 17.36 5.21 10.89
CA GLN A 199 16.26 4.94 9.96
C GLN A 199 16.59 3.67 9.16
N GLY A 200 15.66 2.72 9.13
CA GLY A 200 15.71 1.54 8.31
C GLY A 200 15.25 1.79 6.87
N THR A 201 15.37 0.77 6.05
CA THR A 201 14.99 0.81 4.65
C THR A 201 13.47 0.83 4.51
N GLN A 202 12.94 1.73 3.69
CA GLN A 202 11.59 1.63 3.15
C GLN A 202 11.67 0.78 1.86
N PHE A 203 10.83 -0.23 1.71
CA PHE A 203 10.83 -1.17 0.59
C PHE A 203 12.09 -2.06 0.49
N SER A 204 12.01 -3.26 0.99
CA SER A 204 13.09 -4.24 0.98
C SER A 204 12.57 -5.64 0.65
N LEU A 205 13.42 -6.46 0.02
CA LEU A 205 13.17 -7.89 -0.17
C LEU A 205 13.64 -8.73 1.03
N ASN A 206 14.33 -8.13 1.99
CA ASN A 206 14.78 -8.81 3.20
C ASN A 206 13.61 -9.15 4.12
N ASP A 207 13.62 -10.32 4.72
CA ASP A 207 12.60 -10.72 5.68
C ASP A 207 12.75 -10.00 7.04
N VAL A 208 13.98 -9.63 7.40
CA VAL A 208 14.30 -8.96 8.67
C VAL A 208 15.32 -7.86 8.45
N GLU A 209 15.07 -6.71 9.07
CA GLU A 209 16.04 -5.61 9.15
C GLU A 209 16.21 -5.17 10.61
N VAL A 210 17.43 -4.92 11.01
CA VAL A 210 17.78 -4.43 12.36
C VAL A 210 18.30 -3.01 12.28
N VAL A 211 17.68 -2.11 13.06
CA VAL A 211 18.10 -0.71 13.18
C VAL A 211 18.54 -0.47 14.62
N SER A 212 19.72 0.10 14.82
CA SER A 212 20.29 0.34 16.14
C SER A 212 20.88 1.74 16.28
N ALA A 213 20.88 2.25 17.52
CA ALA A 213 21.52 3.51 17.88
C ALA A 213 21.98 3.47 19.34
N THR A 214 23.07 4.17 19.64
CA THR A 214 23.52 4.43 21.02
C THR A 214 22.96 5.77 21.49
N ILE A 215 22.30 5.80 22.65
CA ILE A 215 21.62 6.97 23.17
C ILE A 215 22.21 7.38 24.52
N ASP A 216 22.44 8.68 24.71
CA ASP A 216 22.72 9.26 26.00
C ASP A 216 21.41 9.74 26.67
N VAL A 217 21.06 9.10 27.80
CA VAL A 217 19.83 9.42 28.54
C VAL A 217 19.90 10.80 29.18
N GLU A 218 21.08 11.31 29.49
CA GLU A 218 21.27 12.68 30.05
C GLU A 218 20.86 13.76 29.05
N ASP A 219 20.96 13.53 27.75
CA ASP A 219 20.42 14.42 26.73
C ASP A 219 18.91 14.60 26.84
N ILE A 220 18.19 13.52 27.23
CA ILE A 220 16.75 13.56 27.48
C ILE A 220 16.44 14.39 28.72
N ARG A 221 17.17 14.17 29.81
CA ARG A 221 16.98 14.87 31.08
C ARG A 221 17.26 16.35 30.96
N SER A 222 18.34 16.70 30.24
CA SER A 222 18.68 18.08 29.90
C SER A 222 17.58 18.73 29.05
N HIS A 223 17.06 18.02 28.05
CA HIS A 223 15.95 18.53 27.23
C HIS A 223 14.68 18.77 28.04
N ARG A 224 14.41 17.92 29.05
CA ARG A 224 13.24 18.01 29.95
C ARG A 224 13.32 19.11 31.00
N ALA A 225 14.46 19.74 31.22
CA ALA A 225 14.63 20.81 32.21
C ALA A 225 13.89 22.13 31.87
N LYS A 226 12.82 22.04 31.06
CA LYS A 226 11.95 23.17 30.70
C LYS A 226 10.83 23.34 31.74
N SER A 227 10.63 24.55 32.25
CA SER A 227 9.65 24.86 33.27
C SER A 227 8.21 24.51 32.93
N SER A 228 7.81 24.72 31.66
CA SER A 228 6.44 24.40 31.19
C SER A 228 6.10 22.90 31.29
N ARG A 229 7.05 22.02 30.91
CA ARG A 229 6.90 20.59 31.06
C ARG A 229 6.83 20.18 32.51
N SER A 230 7.71 20.73 33.35
CA SER A 230 7.78 20.39 34.77
C SER A 230 6.50 20.76 35.52
N MET A 231 5.88 21.91 35.21
CA MET A 231 4.58 22.28 35.78
C MET A 231 3.46 21.29 35.44
N GLN A 232 3.43 20.81 34.18
CA GLN A 232 2.43 19.80 33.77
C GLN A 232 2.70 18.43 34.39
N ALA A 233 3.96 18.06 34.51
CA ALA A 233 4.37 16.78 35.12
C ALA A 233 3.88 16.65 36.60
N THR A 234 3.93 17.75 37.38
CA THR A 234 3.46 17.73 38.78
C THR A 234 1.94 17.59 38.91
N GLN A 235 1.19 17.83 37.82
CA GLN A 235 -0.27 17.70 37.79
C GLN A 235 -0.73 16.37 37.17
N SER A 236 0.17 15.62 36.54
CA SER A 236 -0.14 14.33 35.95
C SER A 236 -0.35 13.25 36.99
N GLU A 237 -1.38 12.46 36.83
CA GLU A 237 -1.56 11.27 37.66
C GLU A 237 -0.49 10.24 37.35
N PRO A 238 0.10 9.55 38.33
CA PRO A 238 1.17 8.60 38.11
C PRO A 238 0.68 7.31 37.45
N TYR A 239 1.57 6.69 36.67
CA TYR A 239 1.43 5.30 36.25
C TYR A 239 1.90 4.34 37.31
N HIS A 240 1.29 3.15 37.36
CA HIS A 240 1.84 2.06 38.14
C HIS A 240 3.20 1.62 37.54
N ARG A 241 4.24 1.58 38.39
CA ARG A 241 5.60 1.20 38.00
C ARG A 241 5.89 -0.26 38.34
N ILE A 242 6.22 -1.04 37.31
CA ILE A 242 6.77 -2.39 37.51
C ILE A 242 8.26 -2.22 37.72
N GLU A 243 8.68 -2.28 38.98
CA GLU A 243 10.08 -2.13 39.36
C GLU A 243 10.89 -3.39 39.03
N VAL A 244 12.01 -3.23 38.37
CA VAL A 244 12.89 -4.32 37.94
C VAL A 244 14.35 -4.00 38.31
N PRO A 245 15.08 -4.94 38.92
CA PRO A 245 16.40 -4.70 39.50
C PRO A 245 17.52 -4.84 38.46
N PHE A 246 17.41 -4.19 37.31
CA PHE A 246 18.48 -4.11 36.34
C PHE A 246 18.62 -2.69 35.79
N ALA A 247 19.81 -2.34 35.27
CA ALA A 247 20.09 -1.10 34.58
C ALA A 247 20.18 -1.39 33.05
N LEU A 248 19.67 -0.46 32.24
CA LEU A 248 19.82 -0.51 30.78
C LEU A 248 21.15 0.10 30.32
N SER A 249 21.69 1.03 31.08
CA SER A 249 22.95 1.68 30.73
C SER A 249 24.13 0.69 30.71
N GLY A 250 25.01 0.87 29.74
CA GLY A 250 26.31 0.20 29.72
C GLY A 250 27.16 0.50 30.97
N GLY A 251 28.19 -0.30 31.24
CA GLY A 251 29.05 -0.14 32.38
C GLY A 251 29.68 1.25 32.49
N LYS A 252 30.21 1.58 33.69
CA LYS A 252 30.83 2.88 33.96
C LYS A 252 31.98 3.13 32.97
N PHE A 253 32.08 4.37 32.45
CA PHE A 253 33.14 4.85 31.53
C PHE A 253 34.55 4.43 31.99
N GLU A 254 34.78 4.39 33.32
CA GLU A 254 36.05 4.03 33.95
C GLU A 254 36.47 2.56 33.68
N GLN A 255 35.58 1.70 33.17
CA GLN A 255 35.81 0.27 32.92
C GLN A 255 35.91 -0.05 31.42
N VAL A 256 35.79 0.94 30.55
CA VAL A 256 35.77 0.77 29.08
C VAL A 256 37.18 0.97 28.54
N ARG A 257 37.67 0.03 27.72
CA ARG A 257 38.93 0.21 27.00
C ARG A 257 38.82 1.29 25.94
N GLU A 258 39.93 2.01 25.66
CA GLU A 258 39.96 3.07 24.63
C GLU A 258 39.45 2.59 23.28
N GLU A 259 39.74 1.38 22.89
CA GLU A 259 39.30 0.73 21.63
C GLU A 259 37.76 0.49 21.58
N ASP A 260 37.11 0.34 22.74
CA ASP A 260 35.67 0.11 22.84
C ASP A 260 34.87 1.43 23.01
N MET A 261 35.55 2.56 23.22
CA MET A 261 34.91 3.87 23.49
C MET A 261 34.04 4.35 22.31
N VAL A 262 34.33 3.99 21.07
CA VAL A 262 33.54 4.37 19.91
C VAL A 262 32.11 3.82 19.97
N GLY A 263 31.91 2.65 20.57
CA GLY A 263 30.60 2.05 20.80
C GLY A 263 29.75 2.74 21.86
N PHE A 264 30.37 3.61 22.69
CA PHE A 264 29.69 4.38 23.74
C PHE A 264 29.35 5.82 23.33
N LEU A 265 29.78 6.27 22.14
CA LEU A 265 29.40 7.59 21.65
C LEU A 265 27.93 7.58 21.21
N ALA A 266 27.18 8.61 21.62
CA ALA A 266 25.82 8.79 21.17
C ALA A 266 25.75 8.92 19.64
N THR A 267 24.80 8.22 19.04
CA THR A 267 24.59 8.23 17.59
C THR A 267 24.14 9.63 17.15
N LYS A 268 24.79 10.14 16.12
CA LYS A 268 24.47 11.46 15.55
C LYS A 268 23.12 11.47 14.87
N THR A 269 22.46 12.62 14.89
CA THR A 269 21.24 12.85 14.13
C THR A 269 21.48 12.73 12.62
N LEU A 270 20.48 12.23 11.90
CA LEU A 270 20.51 12.10 10.44
C LEU A 270 19.32 12.83 9.81
N ASP A 271 19.49 13.22 8.57
CA ASP A 271 18.39 13.69 7.74
C ASP A 271 17.57 12.49 7.24
N VAL A 272 16.26 12.59 7.38
CA VAL A 272 15.35 11.51 6.98
C VAL A 272 15.37 11.36 5.47
N ARG A 273 15.59 10.13 5.00
CA ARG A 273 15.47 9.80 3.59
C ARG A 273 13.98 9.57 3.25
N TYR A 274 13.46 10.39 2.37
CA TYR A 274 12.16 10.23 1.75
C TYR A 274 12.32 9.79 0.30
N HIS A 275 11.46 8.88 -0.15
CA HIS A 275 11.31 8.60 -1.56
C HIS A 275 10.34 9.60 -2.20
N ARG A 276 10.59 9.93 -3.48
CA ARG A 276 9.58 10.63 -4.27
C ARG A 276 8.42 9.68 -4.61
N PRO A 277 7.21 10.17 -4.86
CA PRO A 277 6.07 9.30 -5.18
C PRO A 277 6.35 8.33 -6.35
N GLU A 278 7.11 8.77 -7.35
CA GLU A 278 7.51 7.95 -8.50
C GLU A 278 8.43 6.80 -8.09
N GLU A 279 9.30 7.03 -7.11
CA GLU A 279 10.17 5.99 -6.52
C GLU A 279 9.36 5.02 -5.66
N GLU A 280 8.40 5.54 -4.88
CA GLU A 280 7.48 4.69 -4.10
C GLU A 280 6.68 3.75 -5.01
N ILE A 281 6.21 4.23 -6.18
CA ILE A 281 5.53 3.40 -7.19
C ILE A 281 6.48 2.38 -7.81
N ALA A 282 7.74 2.74 -8.03
CA ALA A 282 8.74 1.82 -8.57
C ALA A 282 9.06 0.68 -7.59
N LEU A 283 9.08 0.95 -6.29
CA LEU A 283 9.59 0.04 -5.26
C LEU A 283 8.49 -0.73 -4.53
N GLY A 284 7.44 -0.04 -4.07
CA GLY A 284 6.38 -0.65 -3.25
C GLY A 284 5.63 -1.79 -3.96
N PRO A 285 4.99 -1.53 -5.11
CA PRO A 285 4.34 -2.58 -5.89
C PRO A 285 5.31 -3.69 -6.33
N ALA A 286 6.59 -3.37 -6.60
CA ALA A 286 7.60 -4.36 -6.96
C ALA A 286 7.90 -5.33 -5.81
N CYS A 287 8.08 -4.84 -4.58
CA CYS A 287 8.22 -5.67 -3.39
C CYS A 287 6.97 -6.49 -3.10
N TRP A 288 5.79 -5.90 -3.28
CA TRP A 288 4.50 -6.59 -3.12
C TRP A 288 4.33 -7.75 -4.11
N LEU A 289 4.70 -7.55 -5.38
CA LEU A 289 4.71 -8.61 -6.39
C LEU A 289 5.69 -9.72 -6.02
N TRP A 290 6.90 -9.38 -5.54
CA TRP A 290 7.86 -10.38 -5.09
C TRP A 290 7.30 -11.29 -4.00
N ASP A 291 6.66 -10.69 -2.99
CA ASP A 291 6.04 -11.43 -1.90
C ASP A 291 4.87 -12.29 -2.37
N TYR A 292 4.11 -11.83 -3.37
CA TYR A 292 3.04 -12.64 -4.00
C TYR A 292 3.59 -13.91 -4.65
N LEU A 293 4.70 -13.84 -5.40
CA LEU A 293 5.33 -15.04 -5.99
C LEU A 293 5.86 -15.99 -4.92
N ARG A 294 6.36 -15.45 -3.82
CA ARG A 294 6.81 -16.26 -2.67
C ARG A 294 5.63 -16.99 -2.02
N ARG A 295 4.53 -16.31 -1.76
CA ARG A 295 3.34 -16.85 -1.08
C ARG A 295 2.53 -17.79 -1.96
N SER A 296 2.26 -17.41 -3.20
CA SER A 296 1.46 -18.21 -4.14
C SER A 296 2.22 -19.43 -4.67
N ARG A 297 3.57 -19.41 -4.59
CA ARG A 297 4.46 -20.41 -5.17
C ARG A 297 4.33 -20.58 -6.69
N THR A 298 3.78 -19.58 -7.38
CA THR A 298 3.72 -19.51 -8.84
C THR A 298 5.08 -19.20 -9.45
N GLN A 299 5.20 -19.41 -10.78
CA GLN A 299 6.47 -19.32 -11.52
C GLN A 299 6.67 -17.98 -12.22
N GLY A 300 5.84 -17.00 -11.93
CA GLY A 300 5.96 -15.67 -12.51
C GLY A 300 4.63 -15.04 -12.88
N TYR A 301 4.69 -14.08 -13.80
CA TYR A 301 3.57 -13.23 -14.18
C TYR A 301 3.26 -13.27 -15.67
N PHE A 302 1.98 -13.03 -15.99
CA PHE A 302 1.48 -12.81 -17.33
C PHE A 302 0.72 -11.49 -17.40
N VAL A 303 1.02 -10.67 -18.42
CA VAL A 303 0.34 -9.38 -18.64
C VAL A 303 -0.20 -9.32 -20.07
N PRO A 304 -1.51 -9.05 -20.27
CA PRO A 304 -2.02 -8.53 -21.51
C PRO A 304 -1.46 -7.14 -21.77
N LEU A 305 -0.48 -7.02 -22.68
CA LEU A 305 0.25 -5.77 -22.96
C LEU A 305 -0.38 -5.05 -24.14
N SER A 306 -1.25 -4.08 -23.86
CA SER A 306 -2.05 -3.38 -24.87
C SER A 306 -1.28 -2.33 -25.69
N GLY A 307 -0.06 -1.95 -25.25
CA GLY A 307 0.67 -0.80 -25.80
C GLY A 307 0.20 0.56 -25.29
N GLY A 308 -0.73 0.58 -24.31
CA GLY A 308 -1.12 1.77 -23.55
C GLY A 308 -0.30 1.96 -22.27
N ILE A 309 -0.37 3.16 -21.68
CA ILE A 309 0.48 3.56 -20.55
C ILE A 309 0.23 2.72 -19.28
N ASP A 310 -0.99 2.24 -19.03
CA ASP A 310 -1.31 1.47 -17.82
C ASP A 310 -0.69 0.07 -17.87
N SER A 311 -0.84 -0.63 -19.00
CA SER A 311 -0.18 -1.93 -19.18
C SER A 311 1.35 -1.80 -19.24
N CYS A 312 1.85 -0.67 -19.78
CA CYS A 312 3.26 -0.30 -19.71
C CYS A 312 3.73 -0.13 -18.26
N ALA A 313 3.00 0.62 -17.44
CA ALA A 313 3.33 0.82 -16.02
C ALA A 313 3.36 -0.50 -15.25
N THR A 314 2.37 -1.37 -15.49
CA THR A 314 2.35 -2.73 -14.91
C THR A 314 3.61 -3.52 -15.31
N ALA A 315 4.00 -3.50 -16.59
CA ALA A 315 5.20 -4.20 -17.07
C ALA A 315 6.49 -3.62 -16.49
N VAL A 316 6.60 -2.30 -16.38
CA VAL A 316 7.76 -1.61 -15.78
C VAL A 316 7.90 -1.91 -14.27
N ILE A 317 6.78 -2.06 -13.55
CA ILE A 317 6.79 -2.48 -12.13
C ILE A 317 7.35 -3.91 -11.99
N VAL A 318 6.94 -4.85 -12.85
CA VAL A 318 7.52 -6.21 -12.86
C VAL A 318 9.02 -6.16 -13.17
N TYR A 319 9.43 -5.34 -14.11
CA TYR A 319 10.85 -5.14 -14.42
C TYR A 319 11.60 -4.51 -13.24
N SER A 320 10.98 -3.56 -12.51
CA SER A 320 11.54 -3.01 -11.28
C SER A 320 11.75 -4.10 -10.21
N MET A 321 10.79 -5.03 -10.04
CA MET A 321 10.96 -6.20 -9.18
C MET A 321 12.18 -7.04 -9.62
N CYS A 322 12.34 -7.32 -10.90
CA CYS A 322 13.50 -8.06 -11.42
C CYS A 322 14.82 -7.33 -11.12
N ARG A 323 14.84 -6.00 -11.17
CA ARG A 323 16.01 -5.20 -10.81
C ARG A 323 16.35 -5.32 -9.33
N LEU A 324 15.37 -5.26 -8.43
CA LEU A 324 15.56 -5.44 -7.00
C LEU A 324 16.11 -6.84 -6.69
N VAL A 325 15.55 -7.88 -7.32
CA VAL A 325 16.03 -9.27 -7.18
C VAL A 325 17.47 -9.40 -7.65
N ALA A 326 17.81 -8.83 -8.80
CA ALA A 326 19.17 -8.88 -9.34
C ALA A 326 20.17 -8.11 -8.44
N GLU A 327 19.77 -7.01 -7.85
CA GLU A 327 20.57 -6.26 -6.89
C GLU A 327 20.81 -7.06 -5.61
N ALA A 328 19.76 -7.65 -5.03
CA ALA A 328 19.89 -8.51 -3.84
C ALA A 328 20.74 -9.75 -4.12
N ALA A 329 20.58 -10.36 -5.28
CA ALA A 329 21.40 -11.52 -5.68
C ALA A 329 22.89 -11.17 -5.84
N ARG A 330 23.22 -9.99 -6.38
CA ARG A 330 24.61 -9.49 -6.45
C ARG A 330 25.21 -9.22 -5.08
N LYS A 331 24.37 -8.88 -4.08
CA LYS A 331 24.76 -8.76 -2.67
C LYS A 331 24.82 -10.11 -1.94
N ALA A 332 24.64 -11.22 -2.67
CA ALA A 332 24.63 -12.58 -2.15
C ALA A 332 23.52 -12.88 -1.11
N ASP A 333 22.35 -12.25 -1.27
CA ASP A 333 21.19 -12.55 -0.45
C ASP A 333 20.71 -13.99 -0.73
N LYS A 334 20.91 -14.86 0.26
CA LYS A 334 20.66 -16.30 0.12
C LYS A 334 19.19 -16.62 -0.04
N GLN A 335 18.31 -15.88 0.66
CA GLN A 335 16.87 -16.12 0.61
C GLN A 335 16.31 -15.71 -0.75
N VAL A 336 16.69 -14.53 -1.25
CA VAL A 336 16.26 -14.05 -2.58
C VAL A 336 16.75 -14.99 -3.68
N ILE A 337 17.99 -15.46 -3.61
CA ILE A 337 18.54 -16.43 -4.58
C ILE A 337 17.76 -17.75 -4.54
N ALA A 338 17.45 -18.29 -3.36
CA ALA A 338 16.70 -19.53 -3.21
C ALA A 338 15.27 -19.40 -3.77
N ASP A 339 14.58 -18.30 -3.45
CA ASP A 339 13.25 -18.02 -3.97
C ASP A 339 13.26 -17.83 -5.50
N ALA A 340 14.25 -17.12 -6.05
CA ALA A 340 14.43 -16.95 -7.49
C ALA A 340 14.65 -18.29 -8.20
N ARG A 341 15.51 -19.17 -7.68
CA ARG A 341 15.73 -20.54 -8.21
C ARG A 341 14.43 -21.31 -8.29
N ARG A 342 13.66 -21.32 -7.21
CA ARG A 342 12.34 -21.96 -7.18
C ARG A 342 11.42 -21.42 -8.26
N MET A 343 11.34 -20.10 -8.41
CA MET A 343 10.45 -19.45 -9.40
C MET A 343 10.84 -19.79 -10.85
N VAL A 344 12.12 -19.88 -11.14
CA VAL A 344 12.59 -20.23 -12.50
C VAL A 344 12.67 -21.76 -12.73
N GLY A 345 12.37 -22.56 -11.72
CA GLY A 345 12.40 -24.03 -11.82
C GLY A 345 13.79 -24.65 -11.75
N GLU A 346 14.75 -23.94 -11.20
CA GLU A 346 16.11 -24.45 -10.96
C GLU A 346 16.17 -25.20 -9.62
N PRO A 347 16.99 -26.24 -9.48
CA PRO A 347 17.27 -26.90 -8.21
C PRO A 347 17.83 -25.93 -7.15
N GLU A 348 17.57 -26.22 -5.86
CA GLU A 348 18.07 -25.37 -4.76
C GLU A 348 19.60 -25.26 -4.74
N ASP A 349 20.29 -26.34 -5.11
CA ASP A 349 21.75 -26.46 -5.18
C ASP A 349 22.35 -26.03 -6.52
N SER A 350 21.52 -25.53 -7.46
CA SER A 350 22.02 -25.07 -8.76
C SER A 350 22.93 -23.86 -8.61
N GLY A 351 23.84 -23.67 -9.57
CA GLY A 351 24.72 -22.49 -9.65
C GLY A 351 23.99 -21.23 -10.17
N TYR A 352 22.68 -21.28 -10.41
CA TYR A 352 21.95 -20.13 -10.95
C TYR A 352 21.86 -18.97 -9.94
N ILE A 353 22.25 -17.78 -10.39
CA ILE A 353 22.16 -16.52 -9.65
C ILE A 353 21.51 -15.50 -10.58
N PRO A 354 20.35 -14.91 -10.23
CA PRO A 354 19.64 -13.93 -11.07
C PRO A 354 20.32 -12.56 -11.03
N SER A 355 21.54 -12.44 -11.57
CA SER A 355 22.34 -11.20 -11.53
C SER A 355 22.02 -10.21 -12.64
N ASP A 356 21.33 -10.65 -13.72
CA ASP A 356 20.86 -9.83 -14.82
C ASP A 356 19.33 -9.68 -14.74
N PRO A 357 18.79 -8.47 -14.54
CA PRO A 357 17.36 -8.25 -14.44
C PRO A 357 16.59 -8.61 -15.71
N LYS A 358 17.17 -8.45 -16.92
CA LYS A 358 16.51 -8.79 -18.18
C LYS A 358 16.45 -10.30 -18.38
N GLU A 359 17.51 -11.02 -18.06
CA GLU A 359 17.54 -12.47 -18.12
C GLU A 359 16.49 -13.06 -17.14
N PHE A 360 16.45 -12.59 -15.89
CA PHE A 360 15.49 -13.03 -14.91
C PHE A 360 14.05 -12.69 -15.35
N CYS A 361 13.84 -11.48 -15.88
CA CYS A 361 12.57 -11.05 -16.46
C CYS A 361 12.10 -12.02 -17.56
N GLY A 362 12.96 -12.38 -18.49
CA GLY A 362 12.65 -13.34 -19.58
C GLY A 362 12.25 -14.73 -19.10
N ARG A 363 12.66 -15.11 -17.89
CA ARG A 363 12.27 -16.39 -17.29
C ARG A 363 10.90 -16.34 -16.63
N ILE A 364 10.57 -15.27 -15.91
CA ILE A 364 9.38 -15.23 -15.03
C ILE A 364 8.25 -14.36 -15.58
N PHE A 365 8.52 -13.47 -16.53
CA PHE A 365 7.55 -12.50 -17.01
C PHE A 365 7.18 -12.72 -18.46
N HIS A 366 5.87 -12.91 -18.70
CA HIS A 366 5.29 -13.17 -20.00
C HIS A 366 4.34 -12.05 -20.36
N THR A 367 4.50 -11.47 -21.53
CA THR A 367 3.65 -10.40 -22.04
C THR A 367 2.96 -10.86 -23.32
N CYS A 368 1.74 -10.40 -23.55
CA CYS A 368 0.99 -10.76 -24.75
C CYS A 368 0.27 -9.55 -25.32
N TYR A 369 0.60 -9.17 -26.55
CA TYR A 369 -0.25 -8.28 -27.32
C TYR A 369 -1.39 -9.09 -27.96
N THR A 370 -2.64 -8.68 -27.67
CA THR A 370 -3.83 -9.37 -28.19
C THR A 370 -4.61 -8.43 -29.09
N GLY A 371 -4.22 -8.40 -30.36
CA GLY A 371 -4.79 -7.53 -31.39
C GLY A 371 -6.04 -8.08 -32.05
N THR A 372 -6.83 -7.20 -32.62
CA THR A 372 -7.95 -7.46 -33.51
C THR A 372 -7.84 -6.58 -34.77
N GLU A 373 -8.77 -6.71 -35.71
CA GLU A 373 -8.92 -5.78 -36.82
C GLU A 373 -9.10 -4.31 -36.42
N ASN A 374 -9.49 -4.06 -35.16
CA ASN A 374 -9.69 -2.73 -34.58
C ASN A 374 -8.44 -2.16 -33.89
N SER A 375 -7.35 -2.90 -33.88
CA SER A 375 -6.12 -2.52 -33.18
C SER A 375 -5.13 -1.82 -34.11
N SER A 376 -4.42 -0.80 -33.59
CA SER A 376 -3.44 -0.05 -34.40
C SER A 376 -2.08 -0.77 -34.49
N ALA A 377 -1.35 -0.51 -35.57
CA ALA A 377 0.03 -0.99 -35.70
C ALA A 377 0.97 -0.33 -34.69
N GLU A 378 0.67 0.88 -34.23
CA GLU A 378 1.46 1.65 -33.30
C GLU A 378 1.43 1.05 -31.87
N THR A 379 0.25 0.67 -31.39
CA THR A 379 0.11 0.01 -30.07
C THR A 379 0.80 -1.34 -30.06
N ARG A 380 0.70 -2.10 -31.15
CA ARG A 380 1.38 -3.37 -31.33
C ARG A 380 2.90 -3.22 -31.30
N LEU A 381 3.44 -2.21 -32.02
CA LEU A 381 4.87 -1.92 -32.02
C LEU A 381 5.35 -1.48 -30.64
N ARG A 382 4.65 -0.55 -29.98
CA ARG A 382 5.00 -0.12 -28.61
C ARG A 382 5.06 -1.29 -27.62
N ALA A 383 4.09 -2.22 -27.69
CA ALA A 383 4.07 -3.40 -26.82
C ALA A 383 5.29 -4.31 -27.09
N LYS A 384 5.64 -4.53 -28.34
CA LYS A 384 6.80 -5.32 -28.75
C LYS A 384 8.10 -4.68 -28.29
N ASP A 385 8.31 -3.40 -28.61
CA ASP A 385 9.53 -2.67 -28.29
C ASP A 385 9.78 -2.59 -26.76
N LEU A 386 8.71 -2.38 -25.98
CA LEU A 386 8.81 -2.41 -24.52
C LEU A 386 9.23 -3.79 -24.03
N SER A 387 8.62 -4.84 -24.55
CA SER A 387 8.93 -6.22 -24.19
C SER A 387 10.40 -6.57 -24.45
N GLU A 388 10.93 -6.17 -25.60
CA GLU A 388 12.35 -6.32 -25.94
C GLU A 388 13.26 -5.51 -25.01
N ALA A 389 12.86 -4.28 -24.69
CA ALA A 389 13.63 -3.39 -23.81
C ALA A 389 13.79 -3.93 -22.39
N ILE A 390 12.73 -4.54 -21.81
CA ILE A 390 12.76 -5.12 -20.46
C ILE A 390 13.15 -6.60 -20.44
N GLY A 391 13.24 -7.26 -21.61
CA GLY A 391 13.63 -8.66 -21.76
C GLY A 391 12.52 -9.66 -21.42
N SER A 392 11.23 -9.30 -21.43
CA SER A 392 10.13 -10.23 -21.16
C SER A 392 9.92 -11.23 -22.31
N TYR A 393 9.30 -12.37 -22.00
CA TYR A 393 8.88 -13.33 -23.02
C TYR A 393 7.57 -12.84 -23.66
N HIS A 394 7.67 -12.37 -24.92
CA HIS A 394 6.56 -11.73 -25.61
C HIS A 394 5.84 -12.65 -26.59
N ILE A 395 4.51 -12.55 -26.62
CA ILE A 395 3.63 -13.21 -27.58
C ILE A 395 2.83 -12.14 -28.29
N ASP A 396 2.75 -12.26 -29.62
CA ASP A 396 1.93 -11.42 -30.48
C ASP A 396 0.80 -12.26 -31.06
N LEU A 397 -0.43 -11.98 -30.64
CA LEU A 397 -1.62 -12.77 -30.93
C LEU A 397 -2.66 -11.91 -31.66
N ASN A 398 -3.20 -12.44 -32.78
CA ASN A 398 -4.44 -11.94 -33.40
C ASN A 398 -5.61 -12.83 -32.99
N MET A 399 -6.66 -12.25 -32.38
CA MET A 399 -7.82 -12.98 -31.88
C MET A 399 -9.07 -12.90 -32.77
N ASP A 400 -9.00 -12.37 -33.96
CA ASP A 400 -10.16 -12.19 -34.89
C ASP A 400 -10.89 -13.51 -35.15
N THR A 401 -10.14 -14.61 -35.25
CA THR A 401 -10.74 -15.94 -35.44
C THR A 401 -11.67 -16.30 -34.26
N VAL A 402 -11.27 -16.03 -33.01
CA VAL A 402 -12.06 -16.34 -31.83
C VAL A 402 -13.27 -15.42 -31.72
N VAL A 403 -13.09 -14.12 -31.99
CA VAL A 403 -14.18 -13.12 -32.01
C VAL A 403 -15.22 -13.49 -33.07
N THR A 404 -14.76 -13.83 -34.25
CA THR A 404 -15.63 -14.25 -35.37
C THR A 404 -16.41 -15.53 -35.06
N ALA A 405 -15.77 -16.52 -34.42
CA ALA A 405 -16.44 -17.75 -34.03
C ALA A 405 -17.61 -17.48 -33.05
N VAL A 406 -17.39 -16.61 -32.03
CA VAL A 406 -18.42 -16.24 -31.07
C VAL A 406 -19.56 -15.44 -31.74
N ARG A 407 -19.24 -14.49 -32.63
CA ARG A 407 -20.25 -13.75 -33.42
C ARG A 407 -21.10 -14.67 -34.30
N ASN A 408 -20.46 -15.62 -34.97
CA ASN A 408 -21.14 -16.59 -35.84
C ASN A 408 -22.03 -17.54 -35.04
N LEU A 409 -21.60 -17.97 -33.83
CA LEU A 409 -22.42 -18.78 -32.94
C LEU A 409 -23.70 -18.03 -32.53
N PHE A 410 -23.60 -16.76 -32.18
CA PHE A 410 -24.75 -15.92 -31.85
C PHE A 410 -25.69 -15.78 -33.08
N ALA A 411 -25.13 -15.48 -34.25
CA ALA A 411 -25.90 -15.35 -35.49
C ALA A 411 -26.60 -16.67 -35.87
N PHE A 412 -25.94 -17.81 -35.66
CA PHE A 412 -26.51 -19.13 -35.97
C PHE A 412 -27.74 -19.41 -35.07
N VAL A 413 -27.65 -19.07 -33.76
CA VAL A 413 -28.73 -19.32 -32.82
C VAL A 413 -29.90 -18.36 -32.96
N THR A 414 -29.62 -17.09 -33.27
CA THR A 414 -30.64 -16.01 -33.24
C THR A 414 -31.13 -15.60 -34.63
N GLY A 415 -30.40 -15.98 -35.69
CA GLY A 415 -30.66 -15.51 -37.04
C GLY A 415 -30.22 -14.06 -37.31
N VAL A 416 -29.63 -13.35 -36.32
CA VAL A 416 -29.24 -11.94 -36.43
C VAL A 416 -27.73 -11.78 -36.21
N LYS A 417 -27.06 -11.03 -37.05
CA LYS A 417 -25.64 -10.72 -36.97
C LYS A 417 -25.44 -9.30 -36.42
N PRO A 418 -24.89 -9.12 -35.21
CA PRO A 418 -24.69 -7.79 -34.64
C PRO A 418 -23.61 -7.02 -35.38
N GLN A 419 -23.80 -5.67 -35.48
CA GLN A 419 -22.91 -4.76 -36.19
C GLN A 419 -22.42 -3.63 -35.25
N PHE A 420 -21.21 -3.11 -35.56
CA PHE A 420 -20.72 -1.88 -34.90
C PHE A 420 -21.56 -0.67 -35.33
N ARG A 421 -21.57 0.37 -34.45
CA ARG A 421 -22.26 1.63 -34.77
C ARG A 421 -21.75 2.26 -36.06
N SER A 422 -20.43 2.21 -36.33
CA SER A 422 -19.82 2.65 -37.60
C SER A 422 -20.32 1.89 -38.83
N GLN A 423 -20.91 0.70 -38.64
CA GLN A 423 -21.47 -0.15 -39.67
C GLN A 423 -23.03 -0.12 -39.71
N GLY A 424 -23.65 0.80 -38.98
CA GLY A 424 -25.11 0.96 -38.86
C GLY A 424 -25.79 0.19 -37.73
N GLY A 425 -25.05 -0.45 -36.85
CA GLY A 425 -25.58 -1.12 -35.66
C GLY A 425 -26.06 -0.18 -34.57
N SER A 426 -26.95 -0.68 -33.72
CA SER A 426 -27.42 0.03 -32.52
C SER A 426 -26.34 0.17 -31.43
N ASN A 427 -26.56 1.07 -30.48
CA ASN A 427 -25.67 1.20 -29.29
C ASN A 427 -25.56 -0.11 -28.50
N ALA A 428 -26.61 -0.90 -28.42
CA ALA A 428 -26.61 -2.20 -27.72
C ALA A 428 -25.72 -3.22 -28.43
N GLU A 429 -25.78 -3.29 -29.76
CA GLU A 429 -24.92 -4.15 -30.57
C GLU A 429 -23.46 -3.73 -30.45
N ASN A 430 -23.19 -2.43 -30.61
CA ASN A 430 -21.87 -1.85 -30.52
C ASN A 430 -21.20 -2.20 -29.15
N LEU A 431 -21.92 -1.96 -28.05
CA LEU A 431 -21.43 -2.28 -26.71
C LEU A 431 -21.22 -3.79 -26.50
N ALA A 432 -22.10 -4.64 -27.07
CA ALA A 432 -21.96 -6.09 -26.99
C ALA A 432 -20.69 -6.58 -27.72
N LEU A 433 -20.37 -6.01 -28.90
CA LEU A 433 -19.18 -6.35 -29.66
C LEU A 433 -17.88 -5.89 -28.99
N GLN A 434 -17.88 -4.72 -28.39
CA GLN A 434 -16.75 -4.27 -27.55
C GLN A 434 -16.53 -5.20 -26.35
N ASN A 435 -17.61 -5.47 -25.60
CA ASN A 435 -17.55 -6.30 -24.41
C ASN A 435 -17.08 -7.73 -24.66
N ILE A 436 -17.42 -8.32 -25.83
CA ILE A 436 -16.95 -9.67 -26.16
C ILE A 436 -15.44 -9.69 -26.41
N GLN A 437 -14.91 -8.68 -27.11
CA GLN A 437 -13.47 -8.57 -27.35
C GLN A 437 -12.71 -8.42 -26.02
N ALA A 438 -13.17 -7.51 -25.14
CA ALA A 438 -12.56 -7.27 -23.85
C ALA A 438 -12.52 -8.55 -22.97
N ARG A 439 -13.62 -9.34 -22.94
CA ARG A 439 -13.69 -10.59 -22.17
C ARG A 439 -12.85 -11.71 -22.76
N LEU A 440 -12.81 -11.84 -24.09
CA LEU A 440 -12.00 -12.85 -24.74
C LEU A 440 -10.50 -12.62 -24.51
N ARG A 441 -10.04 -11.37 -24.43
CA ARG A 441 -8.66 -11.06 -24.00
C ARG A 441 -8.34 -11.67 -22.66
N MET A 442 -9.25 -11.61 -21.69
CA MET A 442 -9.04 -12.23 -20.36
C MET A 442 -9.06 -13.76 -20.41
N VAL A 443 -9.99 -14.37 -21.17
CA VAL A 443 -10.03 -15.84 -21.34
C VAL A 443 -8.73 -16.35 -21.91
N LEU A 444 -8.19 -15.69 -22.96
CA LEU A 444 -6.92 -16.04 -23.57
C LEU A 444 -5.74 -15.79 -22.62
N ALA A 445 -5.77 -14.70 -21.85
CA ALA A 445 -4.73 -14.40 -20.86
C ALA A 445 -4.58 -15.54 -19.85
N TYR A 446 -5.68 -16.05 -19.29
CA TYR A 446 -5.65 -17.18 -18.35
C TYR A 446 -5.19 -18.49 -19.01
N LEU A 447 -5.61 -18.75 -20.25
CA LEU A 447 -5.16 -19.93 -20.99
C LEU A 447 -3.63 -19.92 -21.17
N PHE A 448 -3.10 -18.80 -21.63
CA PHE A 448 -1.65 -18.67 -21.84
C PHE A 448 -0.88 -18.65 -20.51
N ALA A 449 -1.36 -17.95 -19.50
CA ALA A 449 -0.75 -17.94 -18.17
C ALA A 449 -0.61 -19.34 -17.58
N GLN A 450 -1.59 -20.20 -17.80
CA GLN A 450 -1.57 -21.57 -17.31
C GLN A 450 -0.66 -22.49 -18.13
N LEU A 451 -0.61 -22.34 -19.44
CA LEU A 451 0.07 -23.29 -20.34
C LEU A 451 1.47 -22.87 -20.77
N LEU A 452 1.85 -21.61 -20.74
CA LEU A 452 3.16 -21.16 -21.19
C LEU A 452 4.34 -21.76 -20.42
N PRO A 453 4.29 -21.93 -19.09
CA PRO A 453 5.36 -22.64 -18.40
C PRO A 453 5.54 -24.05 -18.93
N TRP A 454 4.45 -24.80 -19.17
CA TRP A 454 4.50 -26.13 -19.78
C TRP A 454 5.09 -26.13 -21.20
N VAL A 455 4.71 -25.18 -22.04
CA VAL A 455 5.28 -25.01 -23.40
C VAL A 455 6.79 -24.77 -23.33
N ARG A 456 7.26 -24.10 -22.28
CA ARG A 456 8.68 -23.82 -22.03
C ARG A 456 9.40 -24.92 -21.23
N GLY A 457 8.79 -26.08 -21.06
CA GLY A 457 9.36 -27.22 -20.34
C GLY A 457 9.43 -27.04 -18.82
N ARG A 458 8.57 -26.19 -18.24
CA ARG A 458 8.53 -25.86 -16.81
C ARG A 458 7.20 -26.28 -16.20
N ALA A 459 7.22 -26.65 -14.93
CA ALA A 459 6.02 -26.94 -14.16
C ALA A 459 5.34 -25.64 -13.65
N GLY A 460 4.08 -25.74 -13.23
CA GLY A 460 3.33 -24.67 -12.57
C GLY A 460 2.62 -23.73 -13.55
N GLY A 461 2.21 -22.54 -13.07
CA GLY A 461 1.48 -21.54 -13.81
C GLY A 461 1.91 -20.13 -13.43
N LEU A 462 1.40 -19.14 -14.15
CA LEU A 462 1.66 -17.72 -13.94
C LEU A 462 0.44 -17.04 -13.34
N LEU A 463 0.63 -16.00 -12.55
CA LEU A 463 -0.45 -15.10 -12.17
C LEU A 463 -0.68 -14.05 -13.27
N VAL A 464 -1.95 -13.83 -13.59
CA VAL A 464 -2.35 -12.78 -14.53
C VAL A 464 -2.42 -11.44 -13.81
N LEU A 465 -1.73 -10.43 -14.34
CA LEU A 465 -1.76 -9.08 -13.80
C LEU A 465 -2.79 -8.22 -14.53
N GLY A 466 -3.61 -7.50 -13.74
CA GLY A 466 -4.48 -6.44 -14.21
C GLY A 466 -3.72 -5.13 -14.42
N SER A 467 -4.30 -4.25 -15.23
CA SER A 467 -3.74 -2.94 -15.53
C SER A 467 -4.80 -1.82 -15.57
N ALA A 468 -5.91 -1.98 -14.83
CA ALA A 468 -6.86 -0.89 -14.61
C ALA A 468 -6.37 0.02 -13.48
N ASN A 469 -6.29 1.33 -13.72
CA ASN A 469 -5.91 2.32 -12.70
C ASN A 469 -7.08 2.68 -11.77
N VAL A 470 -6.82 3.44 -10.70
CA VAL A 470 -7.85 3.78 -9.71
C VAL A 470 -8.94 4.69 -10.27
N ASP A 471 -8.62 5.56 -11.23
CA ASP A 471 -9.56 6.52 -11.81
C ASP A 471 -10.60 5.82 -12.68
N GLU A 472 -10.17 4.86 -13.52
CA GLU A 472 -11.06 4.00 -14.30
C GLU A 472 -11.99 3.19 -13.39
N SER A 473 -11.44 2.61 -12.33
CA SER A 473 -12.20 1.85 -11.34
C SER A 473 -13.22 2.74 -10.62
N LEU A 474 -12.83 3.95 -10.22
CA LEU A 474 -13.71 4.91 -9.54
C LEU A 474 -14.90 5.29 -10.41
N ARG A 475 -14.67 5.57 -11.69
CA ARG A 475 -15.69 5.90 -12.69
C ARG A 475 -16.52 4.69 -13.10
N GLY A 476 -15.95 3.48 -12.97
CA GLY A 476 -16.51 2.24 -13.51
C GLY A 476 -16.36 2.13 -15.03
N TYR A 477 -15.31 2.75 -15.58
CA TYR A 477 -14.95 2.67 -16.99
C TYR A 477 -14.14 1.39 -17.28
N LEU A 478 -14.86 0.28 -17.24
CA LEU A 478 -14.34 -1.06 -17.50
C LEU A 478 -15.47 -1.99 -17.95
N THR A 479 -15.13 -3.04 -18.64
CA THR A 479 -16.04 -4.15 -18.93
C THR A 479 -15.92 -5.20 -17.83
N LYS A 480 -17.05 -5.57 -17.23
CA LYS A 480 -17.06 -6.62 -16.19
C LYS A 480 -16.53 -7.93 -16.76
N TYR A 481 -15.54 -8.54 -16.06
CA TYR A 481 -14.83 -9.76 -16.48
C TYR A 481 -13.88 -9.59 -17.69
N ASP A 482 -13.40 -8.39 -17.92
CA ASP A 482 -12.25 -8.14 -18.80
C ASP A 482 -10.92 -8.27 -18.02
N CYS A 483 -9.83 -7.72 -18.55
CA CYS A 483 -8.52 -7.75 -17.90
C CYS A 483 -8.47 -7.05 -16.53
N SER A 484 -9.50 -6.30 -16.13
CA SER A 484 -9.64 -5.77 -14.77
C SER A 484 -9.96 -6.85 -13.72
N SER A 485 -10.36 -8.05 -14.15
CA SER A 485 -10.67 -9.21 -13.30
C SER A 485 -9.54 -10.24 -13.29
N ALA A 486 -8.30 -9.82 -13.43
CA ALA A 486 -7.10 -10.62 -13.32
C ALA A 486 -6.88 -11.19 -11.89
N ASP A 487 -5.77 -11.89 -11.63
CA ASP A 487 -5.48 -12.42 -10.29
C ASP A 487 -5.15 -11.31 -9.29
N ILE A 488 -4.28 -10.39 -9.67
CA ILE A 488 -3.87 -9.22 -8.88
C ILE A 488 -3.56 -8.03 -9.79
N ASN A 489 -3.56 -6.81 -9.21
CA ASN A 489 -3.33 -5.59 -9.97
C ASN A 489 -2.35 -4.65 -9.24
N PRO A 490 -1.10 -4.49 -9.70
CA PRO A 490 -0.11 -3.65 -9.04
C PRO A 490 -0.37 -2.15 -9.14
N ILE A 491 -1.22 -1.70 -10.06
CA ILE A 491 -1.51 -0.27 -10.30
C ILE A 491 -2.94 0.15 -9.95
N GLY A 492 -3.78 -0.77 -9.47
CA GLY A 492 -5.20 -0.51 -9.27
C GLY A 492 -5.53 0.52 -8.19
N GLY A 493 -4.60 0.83 -7.31
CA GLY A 493 -4.68 1.92 -6.32
C GLY A 493 -3.92 3.19 -6.73
N ILE A 494 -3.45 3.32 -7.98
CA ILE A 494 -2.61 4.44 -8.43
C ILE A 494 -3.38 5.25 -9.47
N SER A 495 -3.30 6.59 -9.38
CA SER A 495 -3.94 7.50 -10.34
C SER A 495 -3.19 7.52 -11.68
N LYS A 496 -3.92 7.81 -12.76
CA LYS A 496 -3.33 7.96 -14.10
C LYS A 496 -2.24 9.04 -14.13
N THR A 497 -2.44 10.12 -13.38
CA THR A 497 -1.48 11.23 -13.26
C THR A 497 -0.17 10.76 -12.61
N ASP A 498 -0.24 10.00 -11.52
CA ASP A 498 0.97 9.48 -10.86
C ASP A 498 1.62 8.35 -11.70
N LEU A 499 0.85 7.56 -12.45
CA LEU A 499 1.42 6.61 -13.42
C LEU A 499 2.22 7.29 -14.52
N LYS A 500 1.75 8.42 -15.08
CA LYS A 500 2.51 9.20 -16.07
C LYS A 500 3.84 9.69 -15.48
N LYS A 501 3.83 10.20 -14.26
CA LYS A 501 5.06 10.64 -13.56
C LYS A 501 6.01 9.47 -13.32
N PHE A 502 5.48 8.32 -12.90
CA PHE A 502 6.25 7.09 -12.72
C PHE A 502 6.92 6.62 -14.01
N ILE A 503 6.23 6.65 -15.16
CA ILE A 503 6.82 6.27 -16.45
C ILE A 503 7.90 7.27 -16.86
N ALA A 504 7.68 8.58 -16.67
CA ALA A 504 8.70 9.60 -16.92
C ALA A 504 9.95 9.40 -16.05
N TYR A 505 9.77 9.11 -14.76
CA TYR A 505 10.86 8.75 -13.85
C TYR A 505 11.59 7.49 -14.29
N SER A 506 10.86 6.43 -14.63
CA SER A 506 11.44 5.13 -15.00
C SER A 506 12.22 5.20 -16.30
N ARG A 507 11.86 6.08 -17.23
CA ARG A 507 12.61 6.33 -18.45
C ARG A 507 14.07 6.64 -18.14
N GLU A 508 14.31 7.53 -17.18
CA GLU A 508 15.66 7.95 -16.78
C GLU A 508 16.30 6.93 -15.81
N ALA A 509 15.58 6.57 -14.74
CA ALA A 509 16.13 5.75 -13.65
C ALA A 509 16.42 4.30 -14.05
N PHE A 510 15.73 3.77 -15.08
CA PHE A 510 15.89 2.40 -15.56
C PHE A 510 16.60 2.32 -16.91
N ASP A 511 16.97 3.47 -17.49
CA ASP A 511 17.55 3.57 -18.82
C ASP A 511 16.67 2.88 -19.89
N LEU A 512 15.40 3.30 -19.94
CA LEU A 512 14.38 2.79 -20.88
C LEU A 512 13.85 3.92 -21.77
N PRO A 513 14.61 4.40 -22.78
CA PRO A 513 14.20 5.52 -23.62
C PRO A 513 12.90 5.28 -24.39
N ILE A 514 12.53 4.02 -24.65
CA ILE A 514 11.29 3.62 -25.32
C ILE A 514 10.03 4.13 -24.57
N LEU A 515 10.13 4.40 -23.29
CA LEU A 515 9.00 4.88 -22.46
C LEU A 515 8.49 6.27 -22.90
N ALA A 516 9.28 7.05 -23.63
CA ALA A 516 8.83 8.30 -24.24
C ALA A 516 7.60 8.11 -25.12
N ASN A 517 7.57 7.04 -25.92
CA ASN A 517 6.48 6.74 -26.86
C ASN A 517 5.14 6.47 -26.16
N PHE A 518 5.15 6.13 -24.87
CA PHE A 518 3.95 5.90 -24.07
C PHE A 518 3.44 7.17 -23.41
N LEU A 519 4.31 8.13 -23.12
CA LEU A 519 3.94 9.43 -22.54
C LEU A 519 3.21 10.31 -23.56
N ASP A 520 3.59 10.22 -24.83
CA ASP A 520 3.02 11.02 -25.92
C ASP A 520 1.73 10.40 -26.51
N ALA A 521 1.39 9.16 -26.12
CA ALA A 521 0.26 8.43 -26.65
C ALA A 521 -1.09 8.88 -26.04
N VAL A 522 -2.10 9.05 -26.89
CA VAL A 522 -3.48 9.31 -26.44
C VAL A 522 -4.07 8.01 -25.86
N PRO A 523 -4.68 8.06 -24.66
CA PRO A 523 -5.34 6.89 -24.08
C PRO A 523 -6.54 6.41 -24.92
N THR A 524 -6.55 5.12 -25.27
CA THR A 524 -7.62 4.50 -26.07
C THR A 524 -7.75 3.00 -25.75
N ALA A 525 -8.98 2.49 -25.76
CA ALA A 525 -9.28 1.06 -25.56
C ALA A 525 -9.22 0.22 -26.85
N GLU A 526 -9.22 0.83 -28.03
CA GLU A 526 -9.18 0.16 -29.36
C GLU A 526 -10.16 -1.02 -29.50
N LEU A 527 -11.41 -0.82 -29.07
CA LEU A 527 -12.47 -1.83 -29.14
C LEU A 527 -13.46 -1.56 -30.27
N GLU A 528 -13.42 -0.39 -30.86
CA GLU A 528 -14.23 0.03 -32.01
C GLU A 528 -13.37 0.16 -33.29
N PRO A 529 -13.97 -0.01 -34.50
CA PRO A 529 -13.24 0.21 -35.74
C PRO A 529 -12.67 1.62 -35.82
N ILE A 530 -11.37 1.72 -36.12
CA ILE A 530 -10.70 2.99 -36.42
C ILE A 530 -11.15 3.47 -37.79
N THR A 531 -11.61 4.72 -37.89
CA THR A 531 -11.99 5.36 -39.17
C THR A 531 -11.21 6.67 -39.32
N GLU A 532 -11.18 7.21 -40.56
CA GLU A 532 -10.48 8.48 -40.83
C GLU A 532 -10.94 9.66 -39.96
N ASN A 533 -12.18 9.63 -39.45
CA ASN A 533 -12.79 10.71 -38.69
C ASN A 533 -13.07 10.36 -37.22
N TYR A 534 -12.70 9.16 -36.74
CA TYR A 534 -12.99 8.72 -35.39
C TYR A 534 -11.90 7.84 -34.80
N VAL A 535 -11.34 8.31 -33.70
CA VAL A 535 -10.47 7.53 -32.81
C VAL A 535 -11.12 7.52 -31.43
N GLN A 536 -11.30 6.35 -30.86
CA GLN A 536 -11.85 6.21 -29.53
C GLN A 536 -10.90 6.89 -28.51
N SER A 537 -11.46 7.73 -27.64
CA SER A 537 -10.72 8.39 -26.55
C SER A 537 -11.42 8.13 -25.23
N ASP A 538 -10.69 7.61 -24.23
CA ASP A 538 -11.22 7.29 -22.93
C ASP A 538 -11.83 8.51 -22.24
N GLU A 539 -11.18 9.68 -22.28
CA GLU A 539 -11.67 10.90 -21.65
C GLU A 539 -12.95 11.42 -22.32
N ALA A 540 -13.05 11.30 -23.64
CA ALA A 540 -14.26 11.66 -24.36
C ALA A 540 -15.42 10.72 -24.01
N ASP A 541 -15.18 9.42 -23.95
CA ASP A 541 -16.18 8.42 -23.60
C ASP A 541 -16.64 8.54 -22.13
N MET A 542 -15.70 8.87 -21.23
CA MET A 542 -16.02 9.11 -19.82
C MET A 542 -16.75 10.43 -19.57
N GLY A 543 -16.57 11.43 -20.45
CA GLY A 543 -17.08 12.79 -20.29
C GLY A 543 -16.34 13.60 -19.24
N MET A 544 -15.12 13.19 -18.86
CA MET A 544 -14.25 13.88 -17.90
C MET A 544 -12.81 13.44 -18.06
N THR A 545 -11.87 14.31 -17.68
CA THR A 545 -10.44 14.04 -17.73
C THR A 545 -9.98 13.19 -16.54
N TYR A 546 -8.81 12.57 -16.66
CA TYR A 546 -8.20 11.83 -15.54
C TYR A 546 -7.82 12.75 -14.37
N ASP A 547 -7.42 13.98 -14.65
CA ASP A 547 -7.15 14.97 -13.59
C ASP A 547 -8.43 15.33 -12.80
N GLU A 548 -9.55 15.50 -13.50
CA GLU A 548 -10.87 15.68 -12.85
C GLU A 548 -11.27 14.47 -12.01
N LEU A 549 -11.06 13.24 -12.52
CA LEU A 549 -11.34 12.00 -11.77
C LEU A 549 -10.51 11.89 -10.49
N SER A 550 -9.23 12.24 -10.54
CA SER A 550 -8.37 12.27 -9.35
C SER A 550 -8.91 13.22 -8.27
N VAL A 551 -9.40 14.41 -8.66
CA VAL A 551 -10.03 15.37 -7.74
C VAL A 551 -11.34 14.79 -7.16
N PHE A 552 -12.19 14.20 -7.99
CA PHE A 552 -13.40 13.54 -7.53
C PHE A 552 -13.13 12.37 -6.58
N GLY A 553 -12.09 11.59 -6.85
CA GLY A 553 -11.63 10.50 -5.99
C GLY A 553 -11.27 11.00 -4.60
N ARG A 554 -10.43 12.02 -4.50
CA ARG A 554 -10.05 12.67 -3.24
C ARG A 554 -11.28 13.19 -2.50
N LEU A 555 -12.10 14.02 -3.15
CA LEU A 555 -13.27 14.62 -2.52
C LEU A 555 -14.27 13.56 -2.04
N ARG A 556 -14.51 12.52 -2.84
CA ARG A 556 -15.50 11.49 -2.51
C ARG A 556 -15.00 10.51 -1.45
N LYS A 557 -13.77 10.04 -1.56
CA LYS A 557 -13.27 8.90 -0.76
C LYS A 557 -12.47 9.36 0.45
N VAL A 558 -11.63 10.36 0.33
CA VAL A 558 -10.80 10.88 1.42
C VAL A 558 -11.59 11.90 2.24
N GLU A 559 -12.14 12.93 1.59
CA GLU A 559 -12.88 14.00 2.27
C GLU A 559 -14.34 13.67 2.53
N LYS A 560 -14.82 12.52 2.05
CA LYS A 560 -16.18 11.98 2.27
C LYS A 560 -17.30 12.90 1.80
N CYS A 561 -17.02 13.75 0.80
CA CYS A 561 -18.01 14.67 0.22
C CYS A 561 -19.11 13.94 -0.55
N GLY A 562 -20.34 14.40 -0.40
CA GLY A 562 -21.48 14.06 -1.27
C GLY A 562 -21.54 15.00 -2.49
N PRO A 563 -22.56 14.83 -3.38
CA PRO A 563 -22.64 15.64 -4.60
C PRO A 563 -22.66 17.15 -4.34
N TYR A 564 -23.49 17.62 -3.41
CA TYR A 564 -23.62 19.05 -3.12
C TYR A 564 -22.34 19.62 -2.48
N SER A 565 -21.73 18.92 -1.51
CA SER A 565 -20.47 19.36 -0.89
C SER A 565 -19.32 19.40 -1.91
N THR A 566 -19.28 18.44 -2.83
CA THR A 566 -18.30 18.43 -3.93
C THR A 566 -18.49 19.64 -4.83
N PHE A 567 -19.71 19.93 -5.24
CA PHE A 567 -20.04 21.10 -6.05
C PHE A 567 -19.60 22.40 -5.39
N THR A 568 -19.92 22.60 -4.11
CA THR A 568 -19.56 23.84 -3.39
C THR A 568 -18.03 24.02 -3.29
N LYS A 569 -17.25 22.94 -3.09
CA LYS A 569 -15.79 23.03 -3.10
C LYS A 569 -15.24 23.37 -4.50
N LEU A 570 -15.75 22.68 -5.53
CA LEU A 570 -15.28 22.87 -6.90
C LEU A 570 -15.62 24.24 -7.49
N ILE A 571 -16.70 24.90 -7.05
CA ILE A 571 -16.97 26.30 -7.39
C ILE A 571 -15.78 27.21 -6.99
N HIS A 572 -15.14 26.94 -5.87
CA HIS A 572 -13.96 27.71 -5.45
C HIS A 572 -12.68 27.31 -6.19
N GLU A 573 -12.50 26.01 -6.50
CA GLU A 573 -11.30 25.53 -7.16
C GLU A 573 -11.33 25.73 -8.68
N TRP A 574 -12.50 25.46 -9.33
CA TRP A 574 -12.63 25.46 -10.79
C TRP A 574 -13.38 26.65 -11.36
N GLY A 575 -13.97 27.49 -10.51
CA GLY A 575 -14.78 28.64 -10.96
C GLY A 575 -14.04 29.73 -11.73
N SER A 576 -12.68 29.67 -11.77
CA SER A 576 -11.86 30.55 -12.59
C SER A 576 -11.77 30.13 -14.05
N PHE A 577 -12.09 28.86 -14.40
CA PHE A 577 -11.96 28.33 -15.76
C PHE A 577 -13.21 27.54 -16.24
N LEU A 578 -14.13 27.21 -15.35
CA LEU A 578 -15.43 26.60 -15.67
C LEU A 578 -16.59 27.42 -15.09
N SER A 579 -17.67 27.53 -15.84
CA SER A 579 -18.90 28.14 -15.33
C SER A 579 -19.55 27.27 -14.24
N PRO A 580 -20.37 27.87 -13.34
CA PRO A 580 -21.10 27.09 -12.33
C PRO A 580 -21.98 25.97 -12.90
N ILE A 581 -22.53 26.19 -14.10
CA ILE A 581 -23.35 25.18 -14.80
C ILE A 581 -22.49 24.01 -15.26
N GLN A 582 -21.34 24.28 -15.84
CA GLN A 582 -20.39 23.24 -16.28
C GLN A 582 -19.89 22.41 -15.10
N ILE A 583 -19.55 23.04 -13.98
CA ILE A 583 -19.17 22.35 -12.75
C ILE A 583 -20.30 21.47 -12.24
N ALA A 584 -21.54 21.98 -12.23
CA ALA A 584 -22.74 21.24 -11.86
C ALA A 584 -22.95 19.97 -12.71
N GLU A 585 -22.81 20.11 -14.02
CA GLU A 585 -22.93 18.98 -14.97
C GLU A 585 -21.87 17.90 -14.70
N LYS A 586 -20.61 18.29 -14.54
CA LYS A 586 -19.51 17.36 -14.24
C LYS A 586 -19.72 16.63 -12.91
N VAL A 587 -20.10 17.34 -11.86
CA VAL A 587 -20.39 16.73 -10.54
C VAL A 587 -21.54 15.73 -10.65
N LYS A 588 -22.65 16.13 -11.28
CA LYS A 588 -23.81 15.23 -11.46
C LYS A 588 -23.44 13.99 -12.29
N LEU A 589 -22.69 14.16 -13.37
CA LEU A 589 -22.23 13.05 -14.20
C LEU A 589 -21.36 12.09 -13.38
N PHE A 590 -20.36 12.58 -12.66
CA PHE A 590 -19.49 11.73 -11.83
C PHE A 590 -20.29 10.90 -10.83
N PHE A 591 -21.13 11.54 -10.00
CA PHE A 591 -21.87 10.84 -8.95
C PHE A 591 -22.90 9.86 -9.51
N PHE A 592 -23.54 10.20 -10.64
CA PHE A 592 -24.46 9.29 -11.31
C PHE A 592 -23.73 8.04 -11.82
N GLU A 593 -22.63 8.21 -12.52
CA GLU A 593 -21.85 7.10 -13.08
C GLU A 593 -21.19 6.25 -12.00
N HIS A 594 -20.60 6.88 -10.98
CA HIS A 594 -20.04 6.18 -9.82
C HIS A 594 -21.11 5.30 -9.15
N ALA A 595 -22.31 5.82 -8.93
CA ALA A 595 -23.40 5.05 -8.32
C ALA A 595 -23.94 3.96 -9.25
N ARG A 596 -24.13 4.26 -10.54
CA ARG A 596 -24.65 3.31 -11.54
C ARG A 596 -23.74 2.11 -11.74
N ASN A 597 -22.42 2.32 -11.74
CA ASN A 597 -21.42 1.31 -12.04
C ASN A 597 -20.93 0.53 -10.80
N ARG A 598 -21.50 0.74 -9.62
CA ARG A 598 -21.08 0.03 -8.38
C ARG A 598 -21.04 -1.49 -8.51
N HIS A 599 -21.94 -2.09 -9.26
CA HIS A 599 -21.96 -3.54 -9.49
C HIS A 599 -20.69 -4.06 -10.17
N LYS A 600 -19.93 -3.22 -10.88
CA LYS A 600 -18.66 -3.60 -11.52
C LYS A 600 -17.54 -3.77 -10.50
N MET A 601 -17.59 -3.04 -9.37
CA MET A 601 -16.57 -3.09 -8.32
C MET A 601 -16.49 -4.44 -7.61
N THR A 602 -17.52 -5.29 -7.71
CA THR A 602 -17.54 -6.63 -7.12
C THR A 602 -16.66 -7.64 -7.83
N THR A 603 -16.20 -7.34 -9.04
CA THR A 603 -15.36 -8.23 -9.86
C THR A 603 -13.93 -7.73 -10.02
N LEU A 604 -13.60 -6.60 -9.41
CA LEU A 604 -12.22 -6.11 -9.39
C LEU A 604 -11.36 -7.02 -8.52
N THR A 605 -10.16 -7.25 -9.01
CA THR A 605 -9.16 -8.07 -8.34
C THR A 605 -8.48 -7.32 -7.19
N PRO A 606 -7.82 -8.01 -6.24
CA PRO A 606 -6.99 -7.36 -5.25
C PRO A 606 -5.95 -6.45 -5.91
N ALA A 607 -5.96 -5.17 -5.51
CA ALA A 607 -5.09 -4.16 -6.07
C ALA A 607 -4.13 -3.63 -4.99
N TYR A 608 -2.89 -3.34 -5.38
CA TYR A 608 -1.94 -2.68 -4.50
C TYR A 608 -2.53 -1.37 -3.96
N HIS A 609 -2.56 -1.25 -2.64
CA HIS A 609 -3.15 -0.08 -1.98
C HIS A 609 -2.12 1.04 -1.88
N ALA A 610 -2.15 1.97 -2.82
CA ALA A 610 -1.19 3.07 -2.93
C ALA A 610 -1.76 4.44 -2.52
N GLU A 611 -3.07 4.62 -2.60
CA GLU A 611 -3.77 5.84 -2.21
C GLU A 611 -4.64 5.61 -0.98
N SER A 612 -5.00 6.69 -0.28
CA SER A 612 -5.96 6.63 0.85
C SER A 612 -7.36 6.17 0.41
N TYR A 613 -7.53 5.85 -0.84
CA TYR A 613 -8.68 5.17 -1.42
C TYR A 613 -8.22 4.17 -2.48
N SER A 614 -8.99 3.10 -2.67
CA SER A 614 -8.73 2.08 -3.68
C SER A 614 -10.05 1.49 -4.20
N PRO A 615 -10.01 0.72 -5.29
CA PRO A 615 -11.20 0.02 -5.79
C PRO A 615 -11.83 -0.90 -4.74
N ASP A 616 -11.03 -1.49 -3.88
CA ASP A 616 -11.46 -2.42 -2.84
C ASP A 616 -12.30 -1.77 -1.75
N ASP A 617 -12.09 -0.48 -1.46
CA ASP A 617 -12.89 0.28 -0.48
C ASP A 617 -14.37 0.32 -0.86
N ASN A 618 -14.67 0.17 -2.14
CA ASN A 618 -16.04 0.12 -2.64
C ASN A 618 -16.81 -1.11 -2.18
N ARG A 619 -16.12 -2.21 -1.82
CA ARG A 619 -16.76 -3.43 -1.29
C ARG A 619 -17.36 -3.22 0.08
N PHE A 620 -16.79 -2.32 0.87
CA PHE A 620 -17.16 -2.09 2.27
C PHE A 620 -17.99 -0.80 2.47
N ASP A 621 -18.17 0.00 1.43
CA ASP A 621 -18.99 1.19 1.47
C ASP A 621 -20.46 0.85 1.16
N LEU A 622 -21.27 0.67 2.20
CA LEU A 622 -22.69 0.33 2.08
C LEU A 622 -23.59 1.55 1.90
N ARG A 623 -23.08 2.77 2.04
CA ARG A 623 -23.86 4.01 1.93
C ARG A 623 -24.56 4.23 0.58
N PRO A 624 -24.04 3.72 -0.56
CA PRO A 624 -24.76 3.80 -1.83
C PRO A 624 -26.18 3.24 -1.82
N PHE A 625 -26.53 2.37 -0.89
CA PHE A 625 -27.90 1.89 -0.73
C PHE A 625 -28.88 2.94 -0.20
N LEU A 626 -28.37 3.98 0.46
CA LEU A 626 -29.18 5.01 1.07
C LEU A 626 -29.69 6.05 0.07
N TYR A 627 -29.09 6.12 -1.12
CA TYR A 627 -29.41 7.12 -2.12
C TYR A 627 -29.63 6.47 -3.49
N PRO A 628 -30.67 6.89 -4.23
CA PRO A 628 -30.81 6.55 -5.65
C PRO A 628 -29.68 7.20 -6.46
N SER A 629 -29.28 6.56 -7.58
CA SER A 629 -28.18 7.04 -8.43
C SER A 629 -28.38 8.46 -8.99
N ARG A 630 -29.57 8.96 -9.01
CA ARG A 630 -29.91 10.33 -9.47
C ARG A 630 -29.84 11.38 -8.36
N PHE A 631 -29.61 11.02 -7.11
CA PHE A 631 -29.47 11.96 -5.99
C PHE A 631 -30.49 13.13 -6.04
N PRO A 632 -31.80 12.90 -6.01
CA PRO A 632 -32.80 13.90 -6.41
C PRO A 632 -32.74 15.22 -5.63
N TRP A 633 -32.50 15.17 -4.33
CA TRP A 633 -32.33 16.36 -3.52
C TRP A 633 -31.04 17.12 -3.84
N GLN A 634 -29.92 16.40 -3.86
CA GLN A 634 -28.59 16.99 -4.06
C GLN A 634 -28.46 17.61 -5.45
N PHE A 635 -28.92 16.91 -6.49
CA PHE A 635 -28.86 17.43 -7.87
C PHE A 635 -29.76 18.63 -8.07
N LYS A 636 -30.99 18.62 -7.52
CA LYS A 636 -31.89 19.78 -7.53
C LYS A 636 -31.22 20.97 -6.85
N LYS A 637 -30.60 20.77 -5.67
CA LYS A 637 -29.92 21.82 -4.92
C LYS A 637 -28.76 22.42 -5.67
N ILE A 638 -27.95 21.56 -6.35
CA ILE A 638 -26.84 21.97 -7.22
C ILE A 638 -27.40 22.88 -8.34
N ASP A 639 -28.45 22.46 -9.04
CA ASP A 639 -29.04 23.22 -10.14
C ASP A 639 -29.58 24.59 -9.69
N GLU A 640 -30.26 24.64 -8.56
CA GLU A 640 -30.76 25.89 -7.96
C GLU A 640 -29.65 26.88 -7.67
N VAL A 641 -28.53 26.40 -7.10
CA VAL A 641 -27.37 27.25 -6.74
C VAL A 641 -26.59 27.62 -7.98
N ALA A 642 -26.35 26.70 -8.91
CA ALA A 642 -25.62 26.98 -10.13
C ALA A 642 -26.30 28.05 -11.01
N ALA A 643 -27.62 28.09 -11.01
CA ALA A 643 -28.39 29.05 -11.78
C ALA A 643 -28.29 30.52 -11.27
N VAL A 644 -27.93 30.72 -9.99
CA VAL A 644 -27.85 32.07 -9.40
C VAL A 644 -26.40 32.56 -9.17
N LEU A 645 -25.43 31.65 -9.25
CA LEU A 645 -24.02 32.02 -9.10
C LEU A 645 -23.49 32.76 -10.33
N PRO A 646 -22.69 33.81 -10.15
CA PRO A 646 -22.07 34.52 -11.27
C PRO A 646 -21.04 33.63 -11.96
N ASP A 647 -21.06 33.65 -13.28
CA ASP A 647 -20.00 33.05 -14.08
C ASP A 647 -18.74 33.92 -13.97
N ARG A 648 -17.64 33.35 -13.53
CA ARG A 648 -16.31 33.98 -13.39
C ARG A 648 -15.27 33.39 -14.33
N SER A 649 -15.62 32.44 -15.16
CA SER A 649 -14.70 31.70 -16.04
C SER A 649 -14.00 32.59 -17.08
N TYR A 650 -14.61 33.73 -17.42
CA TYR A 650 -14.04 34.70 -18.39
C TYR A 650 -12.99 35.63 -17.76
N LEU A 651 -12.87 35.73 -16.43
CA LEU A 651 -11.92 36.64 -15.77
C LEU A 651 -10.46 36.17 -15.95
N SER A 652 -10.21 34.87 -16.12
CA SER A 652 -8.87 34.33 -16.32
C SER A 652 -8.30 34.57 -17.74
N THR A 653 -9.17 34.81 -18.73
CA THR A 653 -8.73 35.09 -20.12
C THR A 653 -8.34 36.54 -20.33
N SER A 654 -8.86 37.45 -19.49
CA SER A 654 -8.55 38.88 -19.60
C SER A 654 -7.24 39.32 -18.87
N ASP A 655 -6.81 38.52 -17.84
CA ASP A 655 -5.57 38.82 -17.12
C ASP A 655 -4.31 38.25 -17.80
N LYS A 656 -4.44 37.17 -18.61
CA LYS A 656 -3.34 36.66 -19.42
C LYS A 656 -3.00 37.54 -20.63
N ALA A 657 -3.95 38.36 -21.08
CA ALA A 657 -3.75 39.33 -22.17
C ALA A 657 -3.09 40.64 -21.72
N LYS A 658 -2.82 40.83 -20.41
CA LYS A 658 -2.16 42.05 -19.87
C LYS A 658 -0.73 41.81 -19.40
N THR A 659 -0.19 40.59 -19.55
CA THR A 659 1.16 40.19 -19.12
C THR A 659 2.05 39.69 -20.28
N ASP A 660 1.61 39.83 -21.55
CA ASP A 660 2.46 39.65 -22.74
C ASP A 660 2.82 41.01 -23.35
#